data_14b6c22095b500fb112f880fbd336de1
#
_entry.id   14b6c22095b500fb112f880fbd336de1
#
_cell.length_a   1.000
_cell.length_b   1.000
_cell.length_c   1.000
_cell.angle_alpha   90.00
_cell.angle_beta   90.00
_cell.angle_gamma   90.00
#
_symmetry.space_group_name_H-M   'P 1'
#
loop_
_entity.id
_entity.type
_entity.pdbx_description
1 polymer ?
#
loop_
_entity_poly.entity_id
_entity_poly.type
_entity_poly.pdbx_seq_one_letter_code
_entity_poly.pdbx_strand_id
1 'polypeptide(L)'
;MSKLNRFSLVAFAATLFALPVFSQDENAEERDVEEVIVTGSKLAKTNFDSDVPIFTITGEEITNRMISTAGDAVAQLPNADLANSVQGDDYQAGSGIGQNIVSLFGLGSQRTLTLVNGRRFVSSNSPQNGAGNDGLQVDTNNIPILLLDRVEVSNVGGASVYGSDAVAGVVNYILKDDFEGFKMQYDYNNVADISENKSIKMLFGANFDDGRGNFALNIDYTETGHITLKELQDNGQLFRAGFYDTVGGPAGQRQLLTDYAVNGLDQGGIITKGAGSFFLPYYCDNLGRYCNGWSDEGVYGFATDGSGAFGPKAKGTATGNVVWSDGGAGVRLLDTDPYLNPIERTNINLFINYEITDNINANFEMYTNEMSAQEGATQPFISNSLFGPPQLTLTMSADNPFLPSNAQSFLAAENTDTFGFSRWWVDLYSPAVNTNDTDMFRFSLDGSLGDFEWEAGMSRGQSTINGNQRVLNRSRFDLAIDAGINPATGAIDCKWNYDPDYTAGDFSQLEVSGWPGSIFGAKGDCAPLNPFGANMASPEAINYLMAQYFDRVKMSQDIAYFEISGAIAELPAGSVQALFGMESRTEKAEFNSGFAAGTRIAYEPGNGGDGTQGGKFDSDDVYMEAYVPLISEDMDIPFVRYLDFTLSYREIDHSLAGSGSTEGYGITWNIIDDLTFRAKSQSTVRAPNVGELFKPVLQGSSFTSDPCDANNLISGPNPAARAANCAAEGLDPNFSSQAGNASVRGTSGGNLNLFNEEADTTSYGIVYSPSFNEVVDGLQIAVDFIEFDIQNAITTFTLTQVMEACYDSTSYPNNQFCDAFNRDASGQLPKTGAYNVGVVNAAYYLFDTYIYEVSYDKNLTDLLGYAGIDLGYDLGEFGISHIWYRKDKDIFSATGFDEDDELGGFGNPRNRATTRFNWELGKVYSYLDLFYRGGGMLDDDWDSVEQPSRYLDRAGNNMKNHVDGYYTASAGIVYAFSDNINLNLRITNLFDRSPENDSELAAYPSAFPGQTISGGFQINF
;
A
#
# COMPACT_ATOMS: atom_id res chain seq x y z
N MET A 1 -4.25 32.50 2.84
CA MET A 1 -5.48 33.28 3.16
C MET A 1 -6.73 32.39 3.22
N SER A 2 -6.68 31.11 2.83
CA SER A 2 -7.80 30.16 2.96
C SER A 2 -7.96 29.50 4.34
N LYS A 3 -6.87 29.35 5.08
CA LYS A 3 -6.88 28.71 6.42
C LYS A 3 -7.64 29.50 7.51
N LEU A 4 -7.82 30.82 7.36
CA LEU A 4 -8.48 31.64 8.40
C LEU A 4 -10.02 31.60 8.34
N ASN A 5 -10.61 31.27 7.20
CA ASN A 5 -12.08 31.28 7.05
C ASN A 5 -12.77 29.99 7.56
N ARG A 6 -12.05 28.88 7.69
CA ARG A 6 -12.63 27.62 8.15
C ARG A 6 -12.64 27.49 9.68
N PHE A 7 -11.66 28.09 10.36
CA PHE A 7 -11.68 28.21 11.83
C PHE A 7 -12.84 29.06 12.35
N SER A 8 -13.34 30.02 11.57
CA SER A 8 -14.49 30.83 11.91
C SER A 8 -15.82 30.10 11.85
N LEU A 9 -15.93 29.00 11.06
CA LEU A 9 -17.12 28.16 11.02
C LEU A 9 -17.18 27.19 12.23
N VAL A 10 -16.05 26.68 12.67
CA VAL A 10 -15.97 25.82 13.87
C VAL A 10 -16.24 26.61 15.13
N ALA A 11 -15.78 27.88 15.23
CA ALA A 11 -16.09 28.77 16.36
C ALA A 11 -17.56 29.24 16.37
N PHE A 12 -18.22 29.24 15.20
CA PHE A 12 -19.65 29.61 15.11
C PHE A 12 -20.55 28.44 15.50
N ALA A 13 -20.16 27.19 15.18
CA ALA A 13 -20.89 26.01 15.64
C ALA A 13 -20.81 25.82 17.16
N ALA A 14 -19.67 26.11 17.79
CA ALA A 14 -19.49 25.98 19.24
C ALA A 14 -20.29 27.00 20.06
N THR A 15 -20.76 28.10 19.45
CA THR A 15 -21.55 29.18 20.16
C THR A 15 -23.07 28.97 20.08
N LEU A 16 -23.56 28.05 19.26
CA LEU A 16 -24.99 27.80 19.11
C LEU A 16 -25.55 26.71 20.05
N PHE A 17 -24.70 25.99 20.78
CA PHE A 17 -25.14 24.83 21.59
C PHE A 17 -24.84 24.96 23.09
N ALA A 18 -25.17 26.10 23.68
CA ALA A 18 -25.27 26.23 25.15
C ALA A 18 -26.70 25.91 25.58
N LEU A 19 -27.14 24.67 25.55
CA LEU A 19 -28.36 24.16 26.14
C LEU A 19 -28.07 23.34 27.39
N PRO A 20 -28.95 23.36 28.41
CA PRO A 20 -28.71 22.66 29.68
C PRO A 20 -28.86 21.13 29.51
N VAL A 21 -27.85 20.41 29.96
CA VAL A 21 -27.80 18.97 30.03
C VAL A 21 -28.76 18.48 31.11
N PHE A 22 -29.69 17.58 30.74
CA PHE A 22 -30.48 16.79 31.69
C PHE A 22 -29.80 15.43 31.85
N SER A 23 -29.55 15.01 33.09
CA SER A 23 -29.06 13.66 33.36
C SER A 23 -30.23 12.68 33.30
N GLN A 24 -30.08 11.59 32.57
CA GLN A 24 -30.94 10.43 32.63
C GLN A 24 -30.39 9.36 33.57
N ASP A 25 -31.30 8.75 34.34
CA ASP A 25 -31.05 7.60 35.22
C ASP A 25 -30.90 6.33 34.37
N GLU A 26 -29.81 5.61 34.57
CA GLU A 26 -29.64 4.25 34.04
C GLU A 26 -30.57 3.25 34.75
N ASN A 27 -31.52 2.70 33.99
CA ASN A 27 -32.09 1.40 34.29
C ASN A 27 -31.49 0.38 33.32
N ALA A 28 -30.77 -0.59 33.86
CA ALA A 28 -30.29 -1.75 33.09
C ALA A 28 -31.52 -2.58 32.69
N GLU A 29 -31.92 -2.48 31.45
CA GLU A 29 -32.85 -3.45 30.84
C GLU A 29 -32.07 -4.64 30.28
N GLU A 30 -32.59 -5.85 30.50
CA GLU A 30 -32.12 -7.07 29.84
C GLU A 30 -32.04 -6.83 28.33
N ARG A 31 -30.86 -7.02 27.76
CA ARG A 31 -30.65 -6.93 26.32
C ARG A 31 -31.44 -8.04 25.65
N ASP A 32 -32.53 -7.69 25.00
CA ASP A 32 -33.08 -8.50 23.92
C ASP A 32 -31.96 -8.61 22.86
N VAL A 33 -31.72 -9.83 22.40
CA VAL A 33 -30.76 -10.07 21.31
C VAL A 33 -31.40 -9.46 20.06
N GLU A 34 -31.02 -8.25 19.71
CA GLU A 34 -31.40 -7.63 18.45
C GLU A 34 -30.93 -8.52 17.28
N GLU A 35 -31.84 -8.85 16.36
CA GLU A 35 -31.48 -9.47 15.09
C GLU A 35 -30.58 -8.53 14.31
N VAL A 36 -29.29 -8.85 14.24
CA VAL A 36 -28.30 -8.03 13.56
C VAL A 36 -28.07 -8.58 12.16
N ILE A 37 -28.09 -7.73 11.14
CA ILE A 37 -27.65 -8.10 9.79
C ILE A 37 -26.13 -8.28 9.83
N VAL A 38 -25.66 -9.48 9.54
CA VAL A 38 -24.24 -9.83 9.56
C VAL A 38 -23.68 -9.80 8.14
N THR A 39 -22.50 -9.23 7.96
CA THR A 39 -21.82 -9.16 6.67
C THR A 39 -21.66 -10.55 6.03
N GLY A 40 -22.01 -10.68 4.75
CA GLY A 40 -22.10 -11.95 4.02
C GLY A 40 -23.53 -12.35 3.68
N SER A 41 -24.53 -11.74 4.31
CA SER A 41 -25.94 -11.78 4.00
C SER A 41 -26.55 -10.39 4.23
N LYS A 42 -27.62 -10.06 3.51
CA LYS A 42 -28.47 -8.90 3.78
C LYS A 42 -29.77 -9.29 4.49
N LEU A 43 -29.92 -10.56 4.82
CA LEU A 43 -30.97 -11.08 5.67
C LEU A 43 -30.47 -11.16 7.11
N ALA A 44 -31.28 -10.74 8.06
CA ALA A 44 -30.93 -10.70 9.47
C ALA A 44 -30.59 -12.10 10.02
N LYS A 45 -29.42 -12.24 10.65
CA LYS A 45 -28.89 -13.45 11.31
C LYS A 45 -27.94 -13.05 12.43
N THR A 46 -27.68 -13.99 13.36
CA THR A 46 -26.61 -13.81 14.34
C THR A 46 -25.24 -14.19 13.76
N ASN A 47 -24.15 -13.66 14.30
CA ASN A 47 -22.78 -13.97 13.86
C ASN A 47 -22.44 -15.46 13.91
N PHE A 48 -23.07 -16.20 14.83
CA PHE A 48 -22.82 -17.63 15.04
C PHE A 48 -23.61 -18.54 14.10
N ASP A 49 -24.66 -18.01 13.49
CA ASP A 49 -25.52 -18.73 12.54
C ASP A 49 -25.11 -18.45 11.09
N SER A 50 -23.97 -17.76 10.87
CA SER A 50 -23.44 -17.51 9.54
C SER A 50 -22.87 -18.78 8.90
N ASP A 51 -23.16 -18.97 7.61
CA ASP A 51 -22.60 -20.03 6.78
C ASP A 51 -21.11 -19.82 6.41
N VAL A 52 -20.52 -18.68 6.83
CA VAL A 52 -19.12 -18.29 6.60
C VAL A 52 -18.46 -17.80 7.90
N PRO A 53 -17.12 -17.89 8.03
CA PRO A 53 -16.40 -17.29 9.15
C PRO A 53 -16.42 -15.76 9.06
N ILE A 54 -16.86 -15.10 10.13
CA ILE A 54 -16.92 -13.63 10.24
C ILE A 54 -16.19 -13.21 11.49
N PHE A 55 -15.24 -12.27 11.36
CA PHE A 55 -14.59 -11.61 12.47
C PHE A 55 -15.26 -10.28 12.75
N THR A 56 -15.53 -10.00 14.01
CA THR A 56 -16.09 -8.72 14.47
C THR A 56 -15.08 -8.02 15.39
N ILE A 57 -14.82 -6.74 15.11
CA ILE A 57 -13.99 -5.86 15.93
C ILE A 57 -14.87 -4.68 16.34
N THR A 58 -15.11 -4.49 17.63
CA THR A 58 -15.99 -3.42 18.10
C THR A 58 -15.32 -2.05 18.07
N GLY A 59 -16.10 -0.98 17.87
CA GLY A 59 -15.60 0.39 17.92
C GLY A 59 -15.06 0.77 19.30
N GLU A 60 -15.58 0.17 20.37
CA GLU A 60 -15.04 0.32 21.72
C GLU A 60 -13.64 -0.29 21.85
N GLU A 61 -13.44 -1.50 21.32
CA GLU A 61 -12.13 -2.16 21.30
C GLU A 61 -11.10 -1.31 20.55
N ILE A 62 -11.46 -0.78 19.38
CA ILE A 62 -10.61 0.10 18.58
C ILE A 62 -10.22 1.35 19.39
N THR A 63 -11.19 1.97 20.06
CA THR A 63 -10.98 3.18 20.86
C THR A 63 -10.12 2.90 22.09
N ASN A 64 -10.42 1.84 22.85
CA ASN A 64 -9.68 1.46 24.05
C ASN A 64 -8.23 1.08 23.76
N ARG A 65 -7.97 0.50 22.59
CA ARG A 65 -6.62 0.16 22.11
C ARG A 65 -5.91 1.32 21.42
N MET A 66 -6.50 2.52 21.38
CA MET A 66 -5.91 3.69 20.70
C MET A 66 -5.43 3.35 19.27
N ILE A 67 -6.23 2.60 18.52
CA ILE A 67 -5.95 2.26 17.13
C ILE A 67 -6.22 3.51 16.28
N SER A 68 -5.27 3.87 15.41
CA SER A 68 -5.26 5.18 14.77
C SER A 68 -6.27 5.28 13.64
N THR A 69 -6.51 4.20 12.89
CA THR A 69 -7.39 4.16 11.73
C THR A 69 -8.25 2.91 11.71
N ALA A 70 -9.35 2.94 10.97
CA ALA A 70 -10.22 1.79 10.80
C ALA A 70 -9.53 0.63 10.05
N GLY A 71 -8.63 0.93 9.10
CA GLY A 71 -7.81 -0.07 8.42
C GLY A 71 -6.79 -0.73 9.32
N ASP A 72 -6.15 0.04 10.23
CA ASP A 72 -5.21 -0.53 11.21
C ASP A 72 -5.88 -1.54 12.14
N ALA A 73 -7.18 -1.39 12.40
CA ALA A 73 -7.93 -2.36 13.19
C ALA A 73 -8.04 -3.71 12.47
N VAL A 74 -8.34 -3.68 11.18
CA VAL A 74 -8.43 -4.89 10.34
C VAL A 74 -7.06 -5.54 10.14
N ALA A 75 -6.01 -4.74 9.96
CA ALA A 75 -4.64 -5.23 9.79
C ALA A 75 -4.07 -5.97 11.03
N GLN A 76 -4.75 -5.92 12.18
CA GLN A 76 -4.42 -6.75 13.34
C GLN A 76 -4.91 -8.20 13.23
N LEU A 77 -5.77 -8.51 12.25
CA LEU A 77 -6.16 -9.88 11.94
C LEU A 77 -5.01 -10.59 11.20
N PRO A 78 -4.74 -11.86 11.50
CA PRO A 78 -3.58 -12.55 10.93
C PRO A 78 -3.70 -12.86 9.43
N ASN A 79 -4.90 -12.78 8.86
CA ASN A 79 -5.19 -12.98 7.44
C ASN A 79 -5.41 -11.68 6.67
N ALA A 80 -5.20 -10.52 7.31
CA ALA A 80 -5.31 -9.22 6.68
C ALA A 80 -3.96 -8.50 6.64
N ASP A 81 -3.78 -7.71 5.59
CA ASP A 81 -2.63 -6.83 5.40
C ASP A 81 -3.11 -5.46 4.92
N LEU A 82 -2.26 -4.45 5.03
CA LEU A 82 -2.48 -3.16 4.38
C LEU A 82 -1.71 -3.17 3.06
N ALA A 83 -2.43 -3.04 1.95
CA ALA A 83 -1.81 -2.89 0.63
C ALA A 83 -1.05 -1.55 0.53
N ASN A 84 -1.57 -0.51 1.19
CA ASN A 84 -0.89 0.74 1.47
C ASN A 84 -1.02 1.06 2.94
N SER A 85 -0.01 1.65 3.53
CA SER A 85 -0.01 2.14 4.90
C SER A 85 0.54 3.57 4.97
N VAL A 86 0.37 4.21 6.13
CA VAL A 86 0.96 5.53 6.40
C VAL A 86 2.49 5.50 6.49
N GLN A 87 3.10 4.33 6.53
CA GLN A 87 4.54 4.17 6.49
C GLN A 87 5.08 4.56 5.11
N GLY A 88 6.28 5.12 5.07
CA GLY A 88 6.93 5.49 3.84
C GLY A 88 7.16 4.25 2.96
N ASP A 89 6.87 4.38 1.68
CA ASP A 89 7.32 3.41 0.70
C ASP A 89 8.75 3.74 0.25
N ASP A 90 9.52 2.71 0.03
CA ASP A 90 10.88 2.84 -0.50
C ASP A 90 10.86 3.58 -1.84
N TYR A 91 11.43 4.78 -1.90
CA TYR A 91 11.98 5.34 -3.12
C TYR A 91 11.11 6.07 -4.12
N GLN A 92 9.81 5.93 -4.14
CA GLN A 92 9.02 6.49 -5.23
C GLN A 92 7.92 7.39 -4.73
N ALA A 93 7.87 8.60 -5.29
CA ALA A 93 6.74 9.50 -5.14
C ALA A 93 5.47 8.77 -5.60
N GLY A 94 4.90 8.00 -4.71
CA GLY A 94 3.69 7.21 -4.94
C GLY A 94 2.46 8.04 -4.61
N SER A 95 1.47 7.98 -5.43
CA SER A 95 0.19 8.64 -5.25
C SER A 95 -0.67 8.05 -4.11
N GLY A 96 -0.17 7.04 -3.39
CA GLY A 96 -0.88 6.38 -2.29
C GLY A 96 -0.38 6.72 -0.89
N ILE A 97 0.52 7.70 -0.74
CA ILE A 97 1.09 8.06 0.55
C ILE A 97 0.02 8.60 1.49
N GLY A 98 0.05 8.12 2.73
CA GLY A 98 -0.91 8.51 3.75
C GLY A 98 -2.26 7.81 3.64
N GLN A 99 -2.49 6.98 2.62
CA GLN A 99 -3.69 6.16 2.49
C GLN A 99 -3.56 4.84 3.25
N ASN A 100 -4.70 4.30 3.66
CA ASN A 100 -4.79 3.03 4.38
C ASN A 100 -5.77 2.11 3.66
N ILE A 101 -5.24 1.10 2.96
CA ILE A 101 -6.01 0.24 2.06
C ILE A 101 -5.87 -1.21 2.50
N VAL A 102 -7.00 -1.86 2.76
CA VAL A 102 -7.05 -3.23 3.29
C VAL A 102 -6.97 -4.26 2.16
N SER A 103 -6.25 -5.36 2.41
CA SER A 103 -6.19 -6.55 1.57
C SER A 103 -6.35 -7.80 2.44
N LEU A 104 -7.26 -8.69 2.09
CA LEU A 104 -7.44 -9.98 2.76
C LEU A 104 -6.60 -11.07 2.07
N PHE A 105 -6.02 -11.95 2.86
CA PHE A 105 -5.23 -13.11 2.45
C PHE A 105 -3.97 -12.80 1.62
N GLY A 106 -3.68 -11.54 1.33
CA GLY A 106 -2.64 -11.15 0.38
C GLY A 106 -3.05 -11.29 -1.09
N LEU A 107 -4.34 -11.55 -1.38
CA LEU A 107 -4.88 -11.71 -2.73
C LEU A 107 -5.01 -10.40 -3.51
N GLY A 108 -4.62 -9.29 -2.89
CA GLY A 108 -4.71 -7.93 -3.45
C GLY A 108 -5.97 -7.20 -3.01
N SER A 109 -5.84 -5.90 -2.84
CA SER A 109 -6.93 -5.02 -2.39
C SER A 109 -8.06 -4.90 -3.41
N GLN A 110 -7.79 -5.16 -4.69
CA GLN A 110 -8.80 -5.21 -5.76
C GLN A 110 -9.75 -6.41 -5.65
N ARG A 111 -9.42 -7.41 -4.81
CA ARG A 111 -10.25 -8.60 -4.53
C ARG A 111 -10.90 -8.55 -3.14
N THR A 112 -10.67 -7.46 -2.40
CA THR A 112 -11.25 -7.21 -1.08
C THR A 112 -12.24 -6.08 -1.17
N LEU A 113 -13.53 -6.38 -0.98
CA LEU A 113 -14.57 -5.35 -1.05
C LEU A 113 -14.69 -4.61 0.29
N THR A 114 -14.44 -3.31 0.27
CA THR A 114 -14.65 -2.43 1.43
C THR A 114 -16.03 -1.76 1.35
N LEU A 115 -16.81 -1.89 2.43
CA LEU A 115 -18.14 -1.31 2.57
C LEU A 115 -18.21 -0.40 3.80
N VAL A 116 -19.12 0.58 3.76
CA VAL A 116 -19.54 1.38 4.90
C VAL A 116 -21.06 1.30 4.97
N ASN A 117 -21.59 0.85 6.11
CA ASN A 117 -23.02 0.57 6.30
C ASN A 117 -23.60 -0.34 5.19
N GLY A 118 -22.84 -1.40 4.82
CA GLY A 118 -23.27 -2.37 3.80
C GLY A 118 -23.26 -1.84 2.35
N ARG A 119 -22.70 -0.64 2.10
CA ARG A 119 -22.71 0.02 0.78
C ARG A 119 -21.29 0.36 0.34
N ARG A 120 -21.05 0.31 -0.98
CA ARG A 120 -19.76 0.66 -1.59
C ARG A 120 -19.37 2.10 -1.29
N PHE A 121 -18.07 2.31 -1.12
CA PHE A 121 -17.45 3.62 -0.96
C PHE A 121 -16.63 3.99 -2.21
N VAL A 122 -16.45 5.29 -2.47
CA VAL A 122 -15.70 5.74 -3.64
C VAL A 122 -14.21 5.38 -3.50
N SER A 123 -13.61 4.91 -4.60
CA SER A 123 -12.18 4.65 -4.68
C SER A 123 -11.38 5.95 -4.57
N SER A 124 -10.30 5.92 -3.81
CA SER A 124 -9.38 7.05 -3.61
C SER A 124 -7.94 6.73 -3.98
N ASN A 125 -7.68 5.61 -4.63
CA ASN A 125 -6.34 5.28 -5.08
C ASN A 125 -6.04 5.82 -6.47
N SER A 126 -4.80 6.29 -6.66
CA SER A 126 -4.30 6.68 -7.96
C SER A 126 -3.50 5.54 -8.60
N PRO A 127 -3.93 4.98 -9.71
CA PRO A 127 -3.20 3.95 -10.44
C PRO A 127 -2.00 4.47 -11.24
N GLN A 128 -1.55 5.72 -11.04
CA GLN A 128 -0.48 6.30 -11.86
C GLN A 128 0.89 5.69 -11.62
N ASN A 129 1.19 5.21 -10.43
CA ASN A 129 2.54 4.72 -10.11
C ASN A 129 2.53 3.20 -9.92
N GLY A 130 2.87 2.52 -10.94
CA GLY A 130 3.26 1.16 -11.25
C GLY A 130 3.50 0.07 -10.21
N ALA A 131 3.20 0.27 -8.96
CA ALA A 131 3.51 -0.67 -7.88
C ALA A 131 2.36 -1.65 -7.55
N GLY A 132 1.66 -2.19 -8.55
CA GLY A 132 0.69 -3.27 -8.31
C GLY A 132 -0.66 -2.85 -7.70
N ASN A 133 -0.89 -1.57 -7.51
CA ASN A 133 -2.12 -1.04 -6.91
C ASN A 133 -3.12 -0.56 -7.96
N ASP A 134 -3.38 -1.37 -8.96
CA ASP A 134 -4.25 -1.00 -10.10
C ASP A 134 -5.75 -1.25 -9.79
N GLY A 135 -6.19 -1.15 -8.54
CA GLY A 135 -7.51 -1.59 -8.12
C GLY A 135 -8.51 -0.52 -7.75
N LEU A 136 -9.71 -0.98 -7.46
CA LEU A 136 -10.80 -0.22 -6.85
C LEU A 136 -10.50 -0.20 -5.35
N GLN A 137 -9.88 0.86 -4.85
CA GLN A 137 -9.31 0.86 -3.52
C GLN A 137 -9.87 1.98 -2.67
N VAL A 138 -10.44 1.60 -1.54
CA VAL A 138 -11.02 2.52 -0.58
C VAL A 138 -9.99 2.87 0.48
N ASP A 139 -9.74 4.16 0.67
CA ASP A 139 -8.95 4.66 1.79
C ASP A 139 -9.79 4.64 3.07
N THR A 140 -9.49 3.69 3.95
CA THR A 140 -10.20 3.50 5.22
C THR A 140 -9.96 4.63 6.22
N ASN A 141 -9.04 5.55 5.93
CA ASN A 141 -8.88 6.78 6.69
C ASN A 141 -10.08 7.75 6.58
N ASN A 142 -10.95 7.54 5.59
CA ASN A 142 -12.18 8.32 5.44
C ASN A 142 -13.28 7.91 6.44
N ILE A 143 -13.08 6.81 7.18
CA ILE A 143 -14.08 6.22 8.07
C ILE A 143 -13.94 6.78 9.49
N PRO A 144 -15.01 7.36 10.08
CA PRO A 144 -14.95 8.01 11.39
C PRO A 144 -14.91 6.98 12.54
N ILE A 145 -13.77 6.87 13.22
CA ILE A 145 -13.57 5.87 14.30
C ILE A 145 -14.55 6.06 15.47
N LEU A 146 -14.84 7.30 15.89
CA LEU A 146 -15.71 7.52 17.05
C LEU A 146 -17.17 7.15 16.80
N LEU A 147 -17.60 7.15 15.53
CA LEU A 147 -18.92 6.67 15.11
C LEU A 147 -18.95 5.17 14.81
N LEU A 148 -17.79 4.53 14.75
CA LEU A 148 -17.74 3.11 14.43
C LEU A 148 -18.40 2.31 15.55
N ASP A 149 -19.42 1.53 15.19
CA ASP A 149 -20.01 0.55 16.07
C ASP A 149 -19.18 -0.72 16.07
N ARG A 150 -18.95 -1.24 14.88
CA ARG A 150 -18.09 -2.43 14.67
C ARG A 150 -17.55 -2.50 13.23
N VAL A 151 -16.53 -3.31 13.06
CA VAL A 151 -16.04 -3.77 11.76
C VAL A 151 -16.33 -5.25 11.64
N GLU A 152 -16.96 -5.67 10.58
CA GLU A 152 -17.19 -7.06 10.26
C GLU A 152 -16.33 -7.45 9.05
N VAL A 153 -15.59 -8.55 9.19
CA VAL A 153 -14.73 -9.11 8.14
C VAL A 153 -15.24 -10.49 7.79
N SER A 154 -15.92 -10.59 6.64
CA SER A 154 -16.31 -11.86 6.06
C SER A 154 -15.16 -12.41 5.21
N ASN A 155 -14.66 -13.58 5.57
CA ASN A 155 -13.51 -14.21 4.95
C ASN A 155 -13.85 -15.02 3.69
N VAL A 156 -15.12 -15.14 3.36
CA VAL A 156 -15.59 -15.88 2.20
C VAL A 156 -16.85 -15.25 1.69
N GLY A 157 -16.98 -15.20 0.37
CA GLY A 157 -18.23 -14.81 -0.22
C GLY A 157 -18.53 -13.32 -0.15
N GLY A 158 -19.76 -12.98 -0.46
CA GLY A 158 -20.26 -11.62 -0.52
C GLY A 158 -20.45 -11.12 -1.94
N ALA A 159 -19.80 -11.68 -2.93
CA ALA A 159 -19.95 -11.22 -4.32
C ALA A 159 -21.38 -11.41 -4.85
N SER A 160 -22.08 -12.47 -4.51
CA SER A 160 -23.49 -12.69 -4.87
C SER A 160 -24.45 -11.71 -4.17
N VAL A 161 -24.03 -11.11 -3.06
CA VAL A 161 -24.83 -10.17 -2.27
C VAL A 161 -24.42 -8.72 -2.55
N TYR A 162 -23.10 -8.43 -2.53
CA TYR A 162 -22.54 -7.08 -2.61
C TYR A 162 -21.92 -6.75 -3.99
N GLY A 163 -21.84 -7.73 -4.89
CA GLY A 163 -21.37 -7.57 -6.26
C GLY A 163 -19.88 -7.83 -6.45
N SER A 164 -19.39 -7.50 -7.64
CA SER A 164 -17.99 -7.62 -8.07
C SER A 164 -17.01 -7.15 -6.98
N ASP A 165 -15.77 -7.66 -6.97
CA ASP A 165 -14.65 -7.33 -6.10
C ASP A 165 -14.60 -8.05 -4.75
N ALA A 166 -15.68 -8.72 -4.31
CA ALA A 166 -15.73 -9.53 -3.08
C ALA A 166 -15.23 -10.96 -3.33
N VAL A 167 -14.06 -11.14 -3.94
CA VAL A 167 -13.46 -12.46 -4.22
C VAL A 167 -12.81 -13.01 -2.94
N ALA A 168 -11.90 -12.25 -2.34
CA ALA A 168 -11.21 -12.63 -1.10
C ALA A 168 -12.11 -12.45 0.14
N GLY A 169 -13.14 -11.60 0.04
CA GLY A 169 -14.06 -11.33 1.13
C GLY A 169 -14.52 -9.88 1.17
N VAL A 170 -15.18 -9.54 2.27
CA VAL A 170 -15.79 -8.23 2.50
C VAL A 170 -15.34 -7.68 3.85
N VAL A 171 -14.96 -6.41 3.87
CA VAL A 171 -14.74 -5.64 5.11
C VAL A 171 -15.82 -4.57 5.18
N ASN A 172 -16.72 -4.69 6.14
CA ASN A 172 -17.84 -3.78 6.32
C ASN A 172 -17.69 -2.99 7.62
N TYR A 173 -17.63 -1.68 7.50
CA TYR A 173 -17.56 -0.74 8.60
C TYR A 173 -18.97 -0.26 8.92
N ILE A 174 -19.50 -0.68 10.06
CA ILE A 174 -20.84 -0.36 10.51
C ILE A 174 -20.76 0.79 11.48
N LEU A 175 -21.46 1.87 11.17
CA LEU A 175 -21.47 3.10 11.94
C LEU A 175 -22.72 3.21 12.79
N LYS A 176 -22.62 3.87 13.95
CA LYS A 176 -23.78 4.20 14.80
C LYS A 176 -24.65 5.21 14.09
N ASP A 177 -25.93 4.98 14.11
CA ASP A 177 -26.94 5.79 13.43
C ASP A 177 -27.75 6.69 14.38
N ASP A 178 -27.66 6.48 15.70
CA ASP A 178 -28.47 7.15 16.72
C ASP A 178 -27.65 7.79 17.85
N PHE A 179 -26.45 8.27 17.59
CA PHE A 179 -25.58 8.82 18.62
C PHE A 179 -26.18 10.09 19.25
N GLU A 180 -26.28 10.12 20.58
CA GLU A 180 -26.65 11.29 21.38
C GLU A 180 -25.56 11.63 22.38
N GLY A 181 -25.19 12.93 22.45
CA GLY A 181 -24.19 13.45 23.37
C GLY A 181 -22.97 14.02 22.71
N PHE A 182 -21.87 14.04 23.47
CA PHE A 182 -20.57 14.55 23.04
C PHE A 182 -19.48 13.55 23.43
N LYS A 183 -18.65 13.14 22.45
CA LYS A 183 -17.45 12.34 22.68
C LYS A 183 -16.25 13.06 22.10
N MET A 184 -15.14 13.10 22.85
CA MET A 184 -13.87 13.65 22.38
C MET A 184 -12.75 12.71 22.79
N GLN A 185 -11.84 12.46 21.85
CA GLN A 185 -10.61 11.70 22.10
C GLN A 185 -9.40 12.53 21.65
N TYR A 186 -8.38 12.55 22.47
CA TYR A 186 -7.06 13.09 22.13
C TYR A 186 -6.02 12.00 22.33
N ASP A 187 -5.21 11.75 21.30
CA ASP A 187 -4.13 10.78 21.32
C ASP A 187 -2.81 11.47 21.00
N TYR A 188 -1.77 11.09 21.73
CA TYR A 188 -0.38 11.47 21.52
C TYR A 188 0.46 10.22 21.45
N ASN A 189 1.22 10.05 20.37
CA ASN A 189 2.11 8.93 20.18
C ASN A 189 3.54 9.43 20.03
N ASN A 190 4.45 8.85 20.80
CA ASN A 190 5.88 9.04 20.64
C ASN A 190 6.44 7.79 19.95
N VAL A 191 6.90 7.95 18.72
CA VAL A 191 7.42 6.87 17.87
C VAL A 191 8.94 6.84 18.00
N ALA A 192 9.48 5.76 18.58
CA ALA A 192 10.91 5.50 18.71
C ALA A 192 11.73 6.62 19.40
N ASP A 193 11.10 7.47 20.23
CA ASP A 193 11.69 8.69 20.77
C ASP A 193 12.23 9.69 19.73
N ILE A 194 11.78 9.59 18.48
CA ILE A 194 12.22 10.44 17.36
C ILE A 194 11.11 11.38 16.91
N SER A 195 9.88 10.89 16.77
CA SER A 195 8.78 11.65 16.17
C SER A 195 7.51 11.57 17.00
N GLU A 196 6.67 12.57 16.83
CA GLU A 196 5.38 12.72 17.53
C GLU A 196 4.23 12.69 16.53
N ASN A 197 3.21 11.87 16.84
CA ASN A 197 1.93 11.89 16.14
C ASN A 197 0.84 12.37 17.10
N LYS A 198 -0.10 13.15 16.61
CA LYS A 198 -1.19 13.73 17.40
C LYS A 198 -2.51 13.56 16.67
N SER A 199 -3.55 13.22 17.41
CA SER A 199 -4.90 13.25 16.87
C SER A 199 -5.90 13.83 17.87
N ILE A 200 -6.88 14.52 17.34
CA ILE A 200 -8.05 14.97 18.07
C ILE A 200 -9.29 14.56 17.29
N LYS A 201 -10.19 13.86 17.94
CA LYS A 201 -11.42 13.37 17.35
C LYS A 201 -12.59 13.84 18.20
N MET A 202 -13.64 14.32 17.56
CA MET A 202 -14.83 14.87 18.24
C MET A 202 -16.09 14.35 17.56
N LEU A 203 -17.05 13.92 18.36
CA LEU A 203 -18.35 13.46 17.91
C LEU A 203 -19.43 14.18 18.71
N PHE A 204 -20.39 14.74 17.99
CA PHE A 204 -21.60 15.39 18.54
C PHE A 204 -22.82 14.73 17.96
N GLY A 205 -23.81 14.46 18.78
CA GLY A 205 -25.09 13.98 18.31
C GLY A 205 -26.23 14.48 19.17
N ALA A 206 -27.40 14.58 18.55
CA ALA A 206 -28.60 14.97 19.27
C ALA A 206 -29.87 14.51 18.55
N ASN A 207 -30.86 14.14 19.35
CA ASN A 207 -32.20 13.85 18.89
C ASN A 207 -32.99 15.15 18.72
N PHE A 208 -33.88 15.22 17.73
CA PHE A 208 -34.73 16.35 17.46
C PHE A 208 -36.15 15.90 17.08
N ASP A 209 -37.11 16.83 17.09
CA ASP A 209 -38.50 16.58 16.72
C ASP A 209 -39.16 15.45 17.54
N ASP A 210 -39.03 15.51 18.90
CA ASP A 210 -39.53 14.52 19.84
C ASP A 210 -38.96 13.10 19.63
N GLY A 211 -37.72 13.00 19.21
CA GLY A 211 -37.00 11.73 18.97
C GLY A 211 -37.19 11.11 17.59
N ARG A 212 -37.95 11.77 16.69
CA ARG A 212 -38.13 11.31 15.31
C ARG A 212 -36.91 11.53 14.42
N GLY A 213 -35.98 12.36 14.82
CA GLY A 213 -34.76 12.58 14.08
C GLY A 213 -33.55 12.55 14.98
N ASN A 214 -32.45 12.07 14.44
CA ASN A 214 -31.11 12.16 15.03
C ASN A 214 -30.16 12.82 14.04
N PHE A 215 -29.18 13.54 14.54
CA PHE A 215 -28.01 13.90 13.76
C PHE A 215 -26.74 13.60 14.55
N ALA A 216 -25.69 13.16 13.85
CA ALA A 216 -24.36 12.99 14.39
C ALA A 216 -23.34 13.68 13.49
N LEU A 217 -22.47 14.51 14.10
CA LEU A 217 -21.38 15.23 13.44
C LEU A 217 -20.05 14.77 14.02
N ASN A 218 -19.21 14.18 13.18
CA ASN A 218 -17.85 13.80 13.52
C ASN A 218 -16.84 14.76 12.90
N ILE A 219 -15.80 15.13 13.66
CA ILE A 219 -14.67 15.95 13.20
C ILE A 219 -13.39 15.32 13.74
N ASP A 220 -12.51 14.86 12.86
CA ASP A 220 -11.22 14.29 13.21
C ASP A 220 -10.10 15.10 12.58
N TYR A 221 -9.05 15.37 13.35
CA TYR A 221 -7.79 15.93 12.87
C TYR A 221 -6.65 15.03 13.33
N THR A 222 -5.77 14.69 12.40
CA THR A 222 -4.57 13.90 12.67
C THR A 222 -3.35 14.55 12.03
N GLU A 223 -2.27 14.60 12.79
CA GLU A 223 -0.94 15.04 12.34
C GLU A 223 0.08 13.95 12.66
N THR A 224 0.82 13.51 11.64
CA THR A 224 1.88 12.51 11.74
C THR A 224 3.22 13.18 11.48
N GLY A 225 4.22 12.87 12.28
CA GLY A 225 5.57 13.41 12.12
C GLY A 225 6.37 12.68 11.04
N HIS A 226 7.62 13.10 10.88
CA HIS A 226 8.56 12.54 9.91
C HIS A 226 9.65 11.75 10.62
N ILE A 227 10.03 10.59 10.06
CA ILE A 227 11.19 9.79 10.49
C ILE A 227 11.90 9.29 9.23
N THR A 228 13.21 9.46 9.17
CA THR A 228 14.05 8.83 8.14
C THR A 228 14.63 7.50 8.65
N LEU A 229 15.02 6.63 7.73
CA LEU A 229 15.74 5.40 8.08
C LEU A 229 17.07 5.70 8.77
N LYS A 230 17.72 6.81 8.41
CA LYS A 230 18.94 7.27 9.07
C LYS A 230 18.72 7.64 10.54
N GLU A 231 17.64 8.33 10.87
CA GLU A 231 17.32 8.68 12.25
C GLU A 231 17.08 7.44 13.10
N LEU A 232 16.39 6.43 12.55
CA LEU A 232 16.23 5.13 13.21
C LEU A 232 17.57 4.43 13.41
N GLN A 233 18.45 4.45 12.42
CA GLN A 233 19.80 3.88 12.54
C GLN A 233 20.65 4.62 13.59
N ASP A 234 20.62 5.95 13.59
CA ASP A 234 21.33 6.78 14.56
C ASP A 234 20.81 6.55 15.99
N ASN A 235 19.54 6.16 16.13
CA ASN A 235 18.89 5.78 17.40
C ASN A 235 19.22 4.32 17.84
N GLY A 236 20.11 3.65 17.15
CA GLY A 236 20.60 2.32 17.50
C GLY A 236 19.78 1.15 16.93
N GLN A 237 18.90 1.43 16.02
CA GLN A 237 18.12 0.43 15.31
C GLN A 237 18.73 0.23 13.91
N LEU A 238 19.00 -1.01 13.54
CA LEU A 238 19.55 -1.34 12.23
C LEU A 238 18.41 -1.68 11.28
N PHE A 239 18.15 -0.83 10.30
CA PHE A 239 16.95 -0.95 9.49
C PHE A 239 17.20 -1.25 8.02
N ARG A 240 18.39 -1.04 7.49
CA ARG A 240 18.60 -1.36 6.09
C ARG A 240 19.79 -2.27 5.91
N ALA A 241 19.53 -3.38 5.29
CA ALA A 241 20.51 -4.34 4.85
C ALA A 241 20.15 -4.81 3.44
N GLY A 242 21.15 -5.14 2.66
CA GLY A 242 20.94 -5.66 1.31
C GLY A 242 22.03 -6.64 0.94
N PHE A 243 21.69 -7.58 0.04
CA PHE A 243 22.62 -8.53 -0.51
C PHE A 243 23.30 -8.00 -1.76
N TYR A 244 24.62 -7.97 -1.75
CA TYR A 244 25.43 -7.48 -2.87
C TYR A 244 26.44 -8.54 -3.32
N ASP A 245 26.63 -8.65 -4.63
CA ASP A 245 27.53 -9.62 -5.23
C ASP A 245 28.96 -9.49 -4.67
N THR A 246 29.64 -10.60 -4.40
CA THR A 246 30.99 -10.61 -3.87
C THR A 246 32.03 -10.48 -4.98
N VAL A 247 33.13 -9.78 -4.69
CA VAL A 247 34.26 -9.66 -5.63
C VAL A 247 35.04 -10.98 -5.68
N GLY A 248 35.11 -11.61 -6.84
CA GLY A 248 35.90 -12.84 -7.04
C GLY A 248 35.31 -14.09 -6.40
N GLY A 249 34.11 -14.02 -5.88
CA GLY A 249 33.32 -15.16 -5.42
C GLY A 249 32.74 -15.98 -6.57
N PRO A 250 32.14 -17.13 -6.29
CA PRO A 250 31.35 -17.89 -7.26
C PRO A 250 30.26 -17.02 -7.88
N ALA A 251 29.85 -17.33 -9.11
CA ALA A 251 28.73 -16.63 -9.76
C ALA A 251 27.47 -16.70 -8.89
N GLY A 252 26.81 -15.58 -8.70
CA GLY A 252 25.61 -15.44 -7.86
C GLY A 252 25.87 -15.42 -6.34
N GLN A 253 27.12 -15.44 -5.88
CA GLN A 253 27.40 -15.27 -4.45
C GLN A 253 27.20 -13.83 -4.02
N ARG A 254 26.41 -13.62 -2.96
CA ARG A 254 26.07 -12.33 -2.39
C ARG A 254 26.41 -12.25 -0.91
N GLN A 255 26.80 -11.08 -0.44
CA GLN A 255 27.08 -10.80 0.97
C GLN A 255 26.11 -9.74 1.49
N LEU A 256 25.64 -9.92 2.71
CA LEU A 256 24.81 -8.93 3.42
C LEU A 256 25.67 -7.73 3.84
N LEU A 257 25.26 -6.53 3.42
CA LEU A 257 25.91 -5.27 3.76
C LEU A 257 24.91 -4.34 4.44
N THR A 258 25.37 -3.53 5.39
CA THR A 258 24.57 -2.53 6.11
C THR A 258 25.04 -1.09 5.89
N ASP A 259 26.28 -0.89 5.43
CA ASP A 259 26.84 0.42 5.08
C ASP A 259 27.09 0.56 3.58
N TYR A 260 26.15 0.06 2.79
CA TYR A 260 26.29 0.14 1.34
C TYR A 260 25.98 1.54 0.81
N ALA A 261 26.77 1.94 -0.18
CA ALA A 261 26.68 3.23 -0.82
C ALA A 261 26.68 3.11 -2.35
N VAL A 262 26.03 4.05 -3.03
CA VAL A 262 26.07 4.13 -4.49
C VAL A 262 27.41 4.72 -4.91
N ASN A 263 28.22 3.90 -5.55
CA ASN A 263 29.51 4.34 -6.07
C ASN A 263 29.35 5.45 -7.12
N GLY A 264 30.29 6.38 -7.13
CA GLY A 264 30.34 7.41 -8.16
C GLY A 264 29.30 8.53 -8.01
N LEU A 265 28.46 8.47 -7.00
CA LEU A 265 27.59 9.59 -6.57
C LEU A 265 28.02 10.08 -5.20
N ASP A 266 28.15 11.38 -5.06
CA ASP A 266 28.47 12.06 -3.80
C ASP A 266 27.73 13.40 -3.77
N GLN A 267 27.28 13.84 -2.61
CA GLN A 267 26.53 15.10 -2.48
C GLN A 267 27.37 16.32 -2.89
N GLY A 268 28.67 16.28 -2.73
CA GLY A 268 29.59 17.34 -3.17
C GLY A 268 29.98 17.24 -4.65
N GLY A 269 29.84 16.06 -5.23
CA GLY A 269 30.22 15.73 -6.60
C GLY A 269 31.61 15.11 -6.73
N ILE A 270 31.72 14.19 -7.67
CA ILE A 270 32.94 13.42 -8.00
C ILE A 270 33.38 13.74 -9.41
N ILE A 271 34.68 13.83 -9.64
CA ILE A 271 35.26 14.03 -10.97
C ILE A 271 35.88 12.73 -11.50
N THR A 272 35.75 12.50 -12.81
CA THR A 272 36.33 11.36 -13.53
C THR A 272 37.15 11.82 -14.73
N LYS A 273 38.15 11.02 -15.14
CA LYS A 273 38.96 11.31 -16.31
C LYS A 273 38.21 10.92 -17.58
N GLY A 274 37.75 11.92 -18.33
CA GLY A 274 37.00 11.75 -19.57
C GLY A 274 35.49 11.50 -19.35
N ALA A 275 34.77 11.62 -20.46
CA ALA A 275 33.30 11.54 -20.50
C ALA A 275 32.72 10.11 -20.45
N GLY A 276 33.45 9.18 -19.99
CA GLY A 276 33.23 7.78 -20.41
C GLY A 276 32.52 6.90 -19.47
N SER A 277 32.35 6.91 -18.23
CA SER A 277 31.59 5.90 -17.49
C SER A 277 31.49 6.21 -16.00
N PHE A 278 30.29 6.32 -15.55
CA PHE A 278 29.85 6.59 -14.20
C PHE A 278 30.35 5.61 -13.13
N PHE A 279 30.43 4.32 -13.48
CA PHE A 279 30.78 3.28 -12.52
C PHE A 279 32.26 3.16 -12.17
N LEU A 280 33.14 4.00 -12.74
CA LEU A 280 34.52 3.69 -12.86
C LEU A 280 35.53 4.50 -11.99
N PRO A 281 35.12 5.47 -11.14
CA PRO A 281 36.13 6.08 -10.27
C PRO A 281 36.67 5.13 -9.20
N TYR A 282 35.92 4.07 -8.88
CA TYR A 282 36.21 3.19 -7.75
C TYR A 282 36.84 1.84 -8.12
N TYR A 283 36.88 1.48 -9.42
CA TYR A 283 37.23 0.14 -9.82
C TYR A 283 38.48 0.13 -10.71
N CYS A 284 39.59 -0.32 -10.18
CA CYS A 284 40.59 -1.02 -10.95
C CYS A 284 40.57 -2.48 -10.51
N ASP A 285 39.92 -3.36 -11.27
CA ASP A 285 40.09 -4.78 -11.03
C ASP A 285 41.49 -5.24 -11.42
N ASN A 286 41.93 -6.37 -10.88
CA ASN A 286 43.21 -6.96 -11.22
C ASN A 286 43.34 -7.35 -12.71
N LEU A 287 42.29 -7.11 -13.50
CA LEU A 287 42.22 -7.40 -14.94
C LEU A 287 42.31 -6.12 -15.79
N GLY A 288 42.47 -4.94 -15.18
CA GLY A 288 42.55 -3.67 -15.87
C GLY A 288 41.27 -3.20 -16.53
N ARG A 289 40.12 -3.78 -16.14
CA ARG A 289 38.84 -3.41 -16.67
C ARG A 289 38.26 -2.31 -15.78
N TYR A 290 38.08 -1.13 -16.20
CA TYR A 290 37.41 -0.10 -15.40
C TYR A 290 38.34 0.95 -14.67
N CYS A 291 39.51 1.18 -15.17
CA CYS A 291 40.35 2.26 -14.69
C CYS A 291 40.11 3.57 -15.45
N ASN A 292 39.29 4.48 -14.89
CA ASN A 292 39.30 5.89 -15.30
C ASN A 292 40.37 6.68 -14.51
N GLY A 293 41.53 6.05 -14.36
CA GLY A 293 42.56 6.45 -13.44
C GLY A 293 43.04 7.88 -13.64
N TRP A 294 42.92 8.66 -12.62
CA TRP A 294 43.87 9.71 -12.36
C TRP A 294 45.24 9.08 -12.11
N SER A 295 46.33 9.87 -12.26
CA SER A 295 47.70 9.34 -12.19
C SER A 295 48.06 8.60 -10.90
N ASP A 296 47.33 8.86 -9.82
CA ASP A 296 47.51 8.24 -8.49
C ASP A 296 46.40 7.21 -8.12
N GLU A 297 45.53 6.88 -9.06
CA GLU A 297 44.39 5.98 -8.87
C GLU A 297 43.43 6.45 -7.75
N GLY A 298 43.47 7.71 -7.33
CA GLY A 298 42.60 8.30 -6.32
C GLY A 298 41.22 8.68 -6.85
N VAL A 299 40.25 8.76 -5.95
CA VAL A 299 38.92 9.36 -6.20
C VAL A 299 38.95 10.80 -5.70
N TYR A 300 38.58 11.75 -6.55
CA TYR A 300 38.59 13.16 -6.23
C TYR A 300 37.20 13.76 -6.41
N GLY A 301 36.92 14.76 -5.61
CA GLY A 301 35.62 15.45 -5.64
C GLY A 301 35.59 16.64 -4.71
N PHE A 302 34.40 17.14 -4.45
CA PHE A 302 34.16 18.36 -3.69
C PHE A 302 33.51 18.04 -2.35
N ALA A 303 33.74 18.88 -1.36
CA ALA A 303 33.26 18.70 0.00
C ALA A 303 31.72 18.74 0.08
N THR A 304 31.17 18.02 1.05
CA THR A 304 29.74 17.95 1.35
C THR A 304 29.30 18.93 2.46
N ASP A 305 30.26 19.67 3.04
CA ASP A 305 30.07 20.61 4.15
C ASP A 305 29.67 22.04 3.73
N GLY A 306 29.37 22.24 2.44
CA GLY A 306 29.05 23.55 1.89
C GLY A 306 30.27 24.45 1.60
N SER A 307 31.52 23.98 1.82
CA SER A 307 32.73 24.74 1.51
C SER A 307 33.13 24.69 0.04
N GLY A 308 32.66 23.69 -0.72
CA GLY A 308 33.09 23.43 -2.09
C GLY A 308 34.56 23.06 -2.21
N ALA A 309 35.23 22.70 -1.12
CA ALA A 309 36.66 22.38 -1.13
C ALA A 309 36.93 21.12 -1.97
N PHE A 310 37.92 21.17 -2.83
CA PHE A 310 38.35 20.04 -3.67
C PHE A 310 39.44 19.21 -2.99
N GLY A 311 39.28 17.87 -3.06
CA GLY A 311 40.26 16.96 -2.50
C GLY A 311 39.96 15.49 -2.74
N PRO A 312 40.78 14.59 -2.20
CA PRO A 312 40.53 13.15 -2.28
C PRO A 312 39.31 12.75 -1.47
N LYS A 313 38.56 11.78 -1.98
CA LYS A 313 37.38 11.19 -1.36
C LYS A 313 37.68 9.82 -0.78
N ALA A 314 36.98 9.44 0.28
CA ALA A 314 37.08 8.12 0.86
C ALA A 314 36.62 7.05 -0.15
N LYS A 315 37.46 6.05 -0.36
CA LYS A 315 37.15 4.91 -1.24
C LYS A 315 36.47 3.83 -0.42
N GLY A 316 35.29 3.37 -0.88
CA GLY A 316 34.63 2.22 -0.27
C GLY A 316 35.27 0.89 -0.71
N THR A 317 34.86 -0.19 -0.05
CA THR A 317 35.18 -1.56 -0.49
C THR A 317 34.29 -1.94 -1.64
N ALA A 318 34.87 -2.35 -2.73
CA ALA A 318 34.12 -2.74 -3.92
C ALA A 318 33.27 -3.99 -3.68
N THR A 319 32.07 -4.02 -4.24
CA THR A 319 31.23 -5.22 -4.37
C THR A 319 31.41 -5.86 -5.75
N GLY A 320 30.85 -7.03 -5.99
CA GLY A 320 30.80 -7.64 -7.33
C GLY A 320 29.98 -6.84 -8.32
N ASN A 321 29.04 -6.03 -7.83
CA ASN A 321 28.25 -5.08 -8.60
C ASN A 321 28.95 -3.71 -8.61
N VAL A 322 29.25 -3.19 -9.78
CA VAL A 322 29.98 -1.91 -9.95
C VAL A 322 29.24 -0.67 -9.43
N VAL A 323 27.94 -0.76 -9.20
CA VAL A 323 27.12 0.33 -8.69
C VAL A 323 27.33 0.58 -7.20
N TRP A 324 27.67 -0.48 -6.44
CA TRP A 324 27.63 -0.48 -4.99
C TRP A 324 29.03 -0.66 -4.37
N SER A 325 29.22 -0.03 -3.22
CA SER A 325 30.39 -0.26 -2.35
C SER A 325 29.94 -0.45 -0.91
N ASP A 326 30.75 -1.16 -0.14
CA ASP A 326 30.65 -1.15 1.32
C ASP A 326 31.43 0.03 1.87
N GLY A 327 30.72 0.99 2.45
CA GLY A 327 31.28 2.26 2.90
C GLY A 327 31.76 3.20 1.79
N GLY A 328 32.59 4.14 2.14
CA GLY A 328 33.16 5.16 1.23
C GLY A 328 32.36 6.47 1.21
N ALA A 329 32.70 7.34 0.24
CA ALA A 329 32.05 8.65 0.08
C ALA A 329 30.81 8.63 -0.79
N GLY A 330 30.35 7.44 -1.21
CA GLY A 330 29.12 7.29 -1.99
C GLY A 330 27.88 7.71 -1.23
N VAL A 331 26.80 7.96 -1.98
CA VAL A 331 25.51 8.26 -1.39
C VAL A 331 24.92 7.03 -0.74
N ARG A 332 24.49 7.17 0.48
CA ARG A 332 23.66 6.20 1.17
C ARG A 332 22.21 6.61 1.02
N LEU A 333 21.45 5.76 0.40
CA LEU A 333 20.01 6.03 0.19
C LEU A 333 19.26 6.16 1.52
N LEU A 334 19.73 5.45 2.56
CA LEU A 334 19.25 5.57 3.93
C LEU A 334 19.18 7.00 4.47
N ASP A 335 20.09 7.87 4.00
CA ASP A 335 20.16 9.25 4.53
C ASP A 335 18.94 10.09 4.13
N THR A 336 18.19 9.65 3.15
CA THR A 336 17.06 10.39 2.58
C THR A 336 15.75 9.62 2.56
N ASP A 337 15.80 8.29 2.72
CA ASP A 337 14.59 7.47 2.64
C ASP A 337 13.70 7.68 3.88
N PRO A 338 12.42 8.02 3.70
CA PRO A 338 11.50 8.15 4.80
C PRO A 338 11.09 6.77 5.33
N TYR A 339 11.01 6.65 6.66
CA TYR A 339 10.31 5.58 7.34
C TYR A 339 8.87 5.97 7.65
N LEU A 340 8.67 7.20 8.09
CA LEU A 340 7.37 7.79 8.36
C LEU A 340 7.28 9.14 7.66
N ASN A 341 6.22 9.32 6.89
CA ASN A 341 5.97 10.56 6.17
C ASN A 341 5.11 11.52 7.00
N PRO A 342 5.35 12.84 6.93
CA PRO A 342 4.47 13.79 7.56
C PRO A 342 3.13 13.86 6.82
N ILE A 343 2.05 13.67 7.58
CA ILE A 343 0.68 13.66 7.07
C ILE A 343 -0.18 14.56 7.93
N GLU A 344 -0.95 15.44 7.31
CA GLU A 344 -2.04 16.16 7.93
C GLU A 344 -3.36 15.69 7.33
N ARG A 345 -4.34 15.32 8.15
CA ARG A 345 -5.66 14.85 7.70
C ARG A 345 -6.77 15.46 8.53
N THR A 346 -7.84 15.84 7.84
CA THR A 346 -9.09 16.31 8.47
C THR A 346 -10.27 15.57 7.87
N ASN A 347 -11.06 14.91 8.72
CA ASN A 347 -12.34 14.30 8.36
C ASN A 347 -13.49 15.10 8.97
N ILE A 348 -14.54 15.31 8.19
CA ILE A 348 -15.81 15.85 8.65
C ILE A 348 -16.92 14.96 8.11
N ASN A 349 -17.70 14.34 9.00
CA ASN A 349 -18.76 13.43 8.63
C ASN A 349 -20.06 13.86 9.31
N LEU A 350 -21.17 13.83 8.56
CA LEU A 350 -22.49 14.19 9.06
C LEU A 350 -23.49 13.10 8.70
N PHE A 351 -24.23 12.66 9.70
CA PHE A 351 -25.28 11.66 9.58
C PHE A 351 -26.58 12.27 10.07
N ILE A 352 -27.65 12.07 9.36
CA ILE A 352 -28.99 12.54 9.73
C ILE A 352 -29.98 11.44 9.41
N ASN A 353 -30.72 10.99 10.42
CA ASN A 353 -31.82 10.05 10.30
C ASN A 353 -33.10 10.77 10.68
N TYR A 354 -34.18 10.52 9.94
CA TYR A 354 -35.47 11.13 10.23
C TYR A 354 -36.62 10.22 9.89
N GLU A 355 -37.44 9.91 10.87
CA GLU A 355 -38.71 9.19 10.72
C GLU A 355 -39.77 10.11 10.10
N ILE A 356 -39.96 9.96 8.78
CA ILE A 356 -40.99 10.73 8.04
C ILE A 356 -42.38 10.32 8.46
N THR A 357 -42.59 9.01 8.61
CA THR A 357 -43.81 8.38 9.12
C THR A 357 -43.42 7.12 9.90
N ASP A 358 -44.32 6.57 10.70
CA ASP A 358 -44.07 5.31 11.46
C ASP A 358 -43.53 4.13 10.61
N ASN A 359 -43.57 4.23 9.28
CA ASN A 359 -43.15 3.18 8.36
C ASN A 359 -42.16 3.65 7.30
N ILE A 360 -41.66 4.88 7.37
CA ILE A 360 -40.71 5.42 6.38
C ILE A 360 -39.68 6.30 7.07
N ASN A 361 -38.41 5.94 6.93
CA ASN A 361 -37.28 6.71 7.39
C ASN A 361 -36.52 7.31 6.19
N ALA A 362 -35.88 8.44 6.45
CA ALA A 362 -34.95 9.06 5.50
C ALA A 362 -33.58 9.19 6.15
N ASN A 363 -32.55 8.75 5.45
CA ASN A 363 -31.18 8.75 5.91
C ASN A 363 -30.32 9.59 4.98
N PHE A 364 -29.44 10.39 5.56
CA PHE A 364 -28.45 11.19 4.86
C PHE A 364 -27.08 11.00 5.49
N GLU A 365 -26.10 10.67 4.68
CA GLU A 365 -24.71 10.53 5.09
C GLU A 365 -23.82 11.42 4.24
N MET A 366 -22.89 12.13 4.87
CA MET A 366 -21.86 12.92 4.23
C MET A 366 -20.50 12.57 4.80
N TYR A 367 -19.57 12.31 3.92
CA TYR A 367 -18.17 12.11 4.24
C TYR A 367 -17.34 13.12 3.47
N THR A 368 -16.50 13.88 4.18
CA THR A 368 -15.54 14.81 3.58
C THR A 368 -14.20 14.61 4.24
N ASN A 369 -13.19 14.32 3.44
CA ASN A 369 -11.81 14.17 3.87
C ASN A 369 -10.91 15.12 3.09
N GLU A 370 -9.97 15.76 3.79
CA GLU A 370 -8.85 16.51 3.23
C GLU A 370 -7.56 15.95 3.84
N MET A 371 -6.69 15.38 3.01
CA MET A 371 -5.40 14.88 3.44
C MET A 371 -4.29 15.57 2.65
N SER A 372 -3.19 15.89 3.34
CA SER A 372 -1.93 16.33 2.74
C SER A 372 -0.80 15.48 3.30
N ALA A 373 -0.08 14.80 2.42
CA ALA A 373 1.09 14.02 2.75
C ALA A 373 2.32 14.55 2.02
N GLN A 374 3.45 14.62 2.71
CA GLN A 374 4.70 15.03 2.12
C GLN A 374 5.65 13.84 2.08
N GLU A 375 6.10 13.48 0.89
CA GLU A 375 7.07 12.42 0.68
C GLU A 375 8.47 12.99 0.49
N GLY A 376 9.48 12.25 0.97
CA GLY A 376 10.85 12.47 0.59
C GLY A 376 11.00 12.19 -0.90
N ALA A 377 11.11 13.24 -1.73
CA ALA A 377 11.35 13.05 -3.15
C ALA A 377 12.74 12.51 -3.41
N THR A 378 12.86 11.66 -4.42
CA THR A 378 14.17 11.29 -4.96
C THR A 378 14.91 12.55 -5.37
N GLN A 379 16.07 12.79 -4.78
CA GLN A 379 16.86 13.96 -5.15
C GLN A 379 17.34 13.81 -6.60
N PRO A 380 17.30 14.87 -7.39
CA PRO A 380 17.79 14.77 -8.76
C PRO A 380 19.25 14.37 -8.76
N PHE A 381 19.56 13.21 -9.29
CA PHE A 381 20.92 12.81 -9.54
C PHE A 381 21.21 12.94 -11.03
N ILE A 382 22.33 13.54 -11.35
CA ILE A 382 22.81 13.69 -12.71
C ILE A 382 24.11 12.91 -12.77
N SER A 383 24.03 11.77 -13.36
CA SER A 383 25.15 10.89 -13.52
C SER A 383 25.19 10.30 -14.90
N ASN A 384 26.36 9.73 -15.18
CA ASN A 384 26.68 9.09 -16.44
C ASN A 384 26.05 7.69 -16.54
N SER A 385 24.73 7.53 -16.37
CA SER A 385 24.02 6.27 -16.61
C SER A 385 23.82 5.28 -15.45
N LEU A 386 23.25 5.68 -14.30
CA LEU A 386 22.69 4.64 -13.44
C LEU A 386 21.38 4.07 -14.04
N PHE A 387 20.56 4.93 -14.63
CA PHE A 387 19.19 4.56 -15.04
C PHE A 387 18.75 5.20 -16.36
N GLY A 388 19.68 5.51 -17.31
CA GLY A 388 19.24 6.18 -18.50
C GLY A 388 20.20 6.10 -19.68
N PRO A 389 19.83 6.65 -20.86
CA PRO A 389 20.63 6.59 -22.05
C PRO A 389 21.98 7.31 -21.88
N PRO A 390 23.02 6.96 -22.67
CA PRO A 390 24.38 7.49 -22.59
C PRO A 390 24.50 9.01 -22.76
N GLN A 391 23.40 9.71 -22.97
CA GLN A 391 23.32 11.15 -23.17
C GLN A 391 23.38 11.98 -21.86
N LEU A 392 23.49 11.35 -20.68
CA LEU A 392 23.50 12.01 -19.38
C LEU A 392 24.90 12.19 -18.79
N THR A 393 25.95 12.05 -19.58
CA THR A 393 27.30 12.34 -19.14
C THR A 393 27.49 13.85 -18.99
N LEU A 394 27.60 14.32 -17.76
CA LEU A 394 28.09 15.67 -17.54
C LEU A 394 29.58 15.74 -17.88
N THR A 395 29.88 16.35 -19.01
CA THR A 395 31.24 16.73 -19.33
C THR A 395 31.44 18.19 -18.93
N MET A 396 32.32 18.41 -17.99
CA MET A 396 32.65 19.75 -17.49
C MET A 396 33.95 20.27 -18.11
N SER A 397 34.02 21.57 -18.33
CA SER A 397 35.24 22.21 -18.74
C SER A 397 36.14 22.53 -17.55
N ALA A 398 37.43 22.33 -17.72
CA ALA A 398 38.44 22.64 -16.69
C ALA A 398 38.62 24.17 -16.47
N ASP A 399 38.10 25.00 -17.35
CA ASP A 399 38.10 26.46 -17.24
C ASP A 399 36.80 27.01 -16.62
N ASN A 400 35.89 26.14 -16.11
CA ASN A 400 34.69 26.56 -15.42
C ASN A 400 35.04 27.50 -14.26
N PRO A 401 34.50 28.75 -14.22
CA PRO A 401 34.89 29.77 -13.26
C PRO A 401 34.49 29.44 -11.80
N PHE A 402 33.62 28.47 -11.55
CA PHE A 402 33.30 28.00 -10.21
C PHE A 402 34.31 26.98 -9.66
N LEU A 403 35.20 26.42 -10.49
CA LEU A 403 36.22 25.48 -10.03
C LEU A 403 37.19 26.14 -9.06
N PRO A 404 37.43 25.59 -7.86
CA PRO A 404 38.51 26.04 -6.99
C PRO A 404 39.87 25.94 -7.65
N SER A 405 40.78 26.86 -7.30
CA SER A 405 42.13 26.95 -7.92
C SER A 405 42.93 25.66 -7.77
N ASN A 406 42.77 24.92 -6.67
CA ASN A 406 43.45 23.63 -6.49
C ASN A 406 42.89 22.55 -7.41
N ALA A 407 41.58 22.57 -7.71
CA ALA A 407 40.97 21.68 -8.70
C ALA A 407 41.47 21.99 -10.12
N GLN A 408 41.52 23.29 -10.48
CA GLN A 408 42.11 23.73 -11.76
C GLN A 408 43.56 23.29 -11.88
N SER A 409 44.35 23.44 -10.81
CA SER A 409 45.75 23.03 -10.79
C SER A 409 45.93 21.52 -10.94
N PHE A 410 45.02 20.73 -10.30
CA PHE A 410 44.98 19.28 -10.44
C PHE A 410 44.69 18.85 -11.89
N LEU A 411 43.63 19.40 -12.49
CA LEU A 411 43.25 19.09 -13.87
C LEU A 411 44.32 19.46 -14.88
N ALA A 412 44.99 20.62 -14.67
CA ALA A 412 46.13 21.05 -15.48
C ALA A 412 47.33 20.11 -15.35
N ALA A 413 47.63 19.59 -14.14
CA ALA A 413 48.68 18.60 -13.93
C ALA A 413 48.38 17.25 -14.61
N GLU A 414 47.12 16.89 -14.70
CA GLU A 414 46.63 15.69 -15.44
C GLU A 414 46.50 15.93 -16.95
N ASN A 415 46.81 17.11 -17.42
CA ASN A 415 46.72 17.52 -18.81
C ASN A 415 45.33 17.28 -19.41
N THR A 416 44.29 17.71 -18.64
CA THR A 416 42.90 17.48 -18.95
C THR A 416 42.14 18.81 -19.06
N ASP A 417 41.59 19.07 -20.26
CA ASP A 417 40.76 20.26 -20.52
C ASP A 417 39.28 20.06 -20.20
N THR A 418 38.84 18.78 -20.13
CA THR A 418 37.50 18.39 -19.80
C THR A 418 37.50 17.17 -18.88
N PHE A 419 36.49 17.05 -18.01
CA PHE A 419 36.35 15.94 -17.09
C PHE A 419 34.89 15.49 -16.97
N GLY A 420 34.69 14.25 -16.61
CA GLY A 420 33.35 13.75 -16.25
C GLY A 420 32.99 14.21 -14.82
N PHE A 421 31.73 14.52 -14.60
CA PHE A 421 31.22 14.96 -13.30
C PHE A 421 29.91 14.25 -12.95
N SER A 422 29.80 13.78 -11.74
CA SER A 422 28.60 13.19 -11.20
C SER A 422 28.33 13.71 -9.78
N ARG A 423 27.07 13.94 -9.49
CA ARG A 423 26.66 14.48 -8.19
C ARG A 423 25.25 14.06 -7.81
N TRP A 424 24.99 13.87 -6.51
CA TRP A 424 23.68 13.82 -5.90
C TRP A 424 23.28 15.23 -5.44
N TRP A 425 22.25 15.82 -6.07
CA TRP A 425 21.97 17.26 -5.98
C TRP A 425 21.07 17.60 -4.79
N VAL A 426 21.61 17.61 -3.59
CA VAL A 426 20.88 17.96 -2.36
C VAL A 426 20.28 19.38 -2.37
N ASP A 427 20.90 20.32 -3.06
CA ASP A 427 20.43 21.71 -3.22
C ASP A 427 19.19 21.81 -4.10
N LEU A 428 18.91 20.81 -4.91
CA LEU A 428 17.75 20.74 -5.79
C LEU A 428 16.66 19.81 -5.23
N TYR A 429 16.78 19.45 -3.95
CA TYR A 429 15.78 18.64 -3.28
C TYR A 429 14.44 19.38 -3.24
N SER A 430 13.40 18.69 -3.62
CA SER A 430 12.03 19.16 -3.53
C SER A 430 11.11 17.99 -3.18
N PRO A 431 10.60 17.95 -1.95
CA PRO A 431 9.65 16.91 -1.56
C PRO A 431 8.39 16.99 -2.43
N ALA A 432 7.84 15.85 -2.76
CA ALA A 432 6.52 15.76 -3.34
C ALA A 432 5.47 16.03 -2.24
N VAL A 433 4.46 16.82 -2.57
CA VAL A 433 3.30 17.05 -1.69
C VAL A 433 2.08 16.48 -2.41
N ASN A 434 1.50 15.44 -1.84
CA ASN A 434 0.30 14.82 -2.32
C ASN A 434 -0.88 15.27 -1.46
N THR A 435 -1.96 15.70 -2.12
CA THR A 435 -3.24 15.95 -1.43
C THR A 435 -4.28 14.98 -1.94
N ASN A 436 -5.10 14.46 -1.05
CA ASN A 436 -6.25 13.63 -1.36
C ASN A 436 -7.50 14.24 -0.74
N ASP A 437 -8.40 14.71 -1.60
CA ASP A 437 -9.68 15.28 -1.21
C ASP A 437 -10.77 14.28 -1.61
N THR A 438 -11.51 13.73 -0.63
CA THR A 438 -12.59 12.78 -0.86
C THR A 438 -13.89 13.32 -0.30
N ASP A 439 -14.91 13.41 -1.16
CA ASP A 439 -16.28 13.77 -0.79
C ASP A 439 -17.23 12.64 -1.21
N MET A 440 -18.11 12.22 -0.29
CA MET A 440 -19.17 11.27 -0.60
C MET A 440 -20.47 11.67 0.10
N PHE A 441 -21.55 11.54 -0.62
CA PHE A 441 -22.92 11.79 -0.15
C PHE A 441 -23.77 10.58 -0.43
N ARG A 442 -24.57 10.16 0.55
CA ARG A 442 -25.57 9.12 0.39
C ARG A 442 -26.91 9.62 0.91
N PHE A 443 -27.96 9.28 0.20
CA PHE A 443 -29.33 9.50 0.63
C PHE A 443 -30.12 8.22 0.40
N SER A 444 -30.85 7.76 1.41
CA SER A 444 -31.77 6.63 1.28
C SER A 444 -33.10 6.88 1.97
N LEU A 445 -34.08 6.15 1.52
CA LEU A 445 -35.37 5.95 2.17
C LEU A 445 -35.50 4.46 2.44
N ASP A 446 -35.86 4.12 3.65
CA ASP A 446 -36.20 2.76 4.04
C ASP A 446 -37.56 2.72 4.72
N GLY A 447 -38.15 1.55 4.78
CA GLY A 447 -39.44 1.39 5.46
C GLY A 447 -40.08 0.04 5.25
N SER A 448 -41.27 -0.13 5.84
CA SER A 448 -42.03 -1.35 5.76
C SER A 448 -43.26 -1.24 4.85
N LEU A 449 -43.53 -2.33 4.12
CA LEU A 449 -44.75 -2.51 3.29
C LEU A 449 -45.42 -3.84 3.62
N GLY A 450 -46.27 -3.87 4.64
CA GLY A 450 -46.82 -5.08 5.21
C GLY A 450 -45.72 -5.89 5.91
N ASP A 451 -45.48 -7.11 5.46
CA ASP A 451 -44.45 -8.01 6.01
C ASP A 451 -43.12 -7.89 5.27
N PHE A 452 -42.97 -6.91 4.39
CA PHE A 452 -41.77 -6.66 3.63
C PHE A 452 -41.10 -5.36 4.08
N GLU A 453 -39.79 -5.39 4.17
CA GLU A 453 -38.93 -4.22 4.33
C GLU A 453 -38.34 -3.83 2.99
N TRP A 454 -38.17 -2.54 2.77
CA TRP A 454 -37.57 -2.03 1.55
C TRP A 454 -36.63 -0.89 1.81
N GLU A 455 -35.58 -0.76 0.97
CA GLU A 455 -34.69 0.37 0.92
C GLU A 455 -34.49 0.84 -0.51
N ALA A 456 -34.47 2.15 -0.72
CA ALA A 456 -34.14 2.77 -2.00
C ALA A 456 -33.18 3.94 -1.75
N GLY A 457 -32.07 3.97 -2.48
CA GLY A 457 -31.09 5.00 -2.21
C GLY A 457 -30.22 5.36 -3.41
N MET A 458 -29.48 6.43 -3.22
CA MET A 458 -28.46 6.88 -4.17
C MET A 458 -27.25 7.39 -3.41
N SER A 459 -26.06 7.18 -4.01
CA SER A 459 -24.82 7.75 -3.50
C SER A 459 -24.04 8.39 -4.64
N ARG A 460 -23.27 9.41 -4.29
CA ARG A 460 -22.33 10.06 -5.18
C ARG A 460 -21.04 10.33 -4.42
N GLY A 461 -19.95 9.75 -4.90
CA GLY A 461 -18.62 9.91 -4.36
C GLY A 461 -17.64 10.48 -5.37
N GLN A 462 -16.68 11.25 -4.89
CA GLN A 462 -15.58 11.77 -5.68
C GLN A 462 -14.32 11.80 -4.82
N SER A 463 -13.22 11.30 -5.34
CA SER A 463 -11.89 11.49 -4.76
C SER A 463 -11.00 12.20 -5.78
N THR A 464 -10.21 13.18 -5.31
CA THR A 464 -9.28 13.94 -6.13
C THR A 464 -7.90 13.90 -5.49
N ILE A 465 -6.95 13.28 -6.16
CA ILE A 465 -5.55 13.24 -5.75
C ILE A 465 -4.77 14.22 -6.60
N ASN A 466 -4.01 15.11 -5.97
CA ASN A 466 -3.10 16.02 -6.65
C ASN A 466 -1.69 15.77 -6.13
N GLY A 467 -0.76 15.44 -7.04
CA GLY A 467 0.66 15.41 -6.79
C GLY A 467 1.29 16.73 -7.19
N ASN A 468 2.03 17.35 -6.29
CA ASN A 468 2.74 18.60 -6.55
C ASN A 468 4.21 18.43 -6.19
N GLN A 469 5.08 18.68 -7.16
CA GLN A 469 6.52 18.61 -6.98
C GLN A 469 7.23 19.66 -7.80
N ARG A 470 8.38 20.13 -7.34
CA ARG A 470 9.29 20.87 -8.20
C ARG A 470 10.32 19.90 -8.78
N VAL A 471 10.43 19.87 -10.08
CA VAL A 471 11.34 18.99 -10.81
C VAL A 471 12.40 19.78 -11.56
N LEU A 472 13.56 19.17 -11.76
CA LEU A 472 14.67 19.79 -12.47
C LEU A 472 14.34 19.90 -13.98
N ASN A 473 14.36 21.13 -14.50
CA ASN A 473 14.29 21.36 -15.93
C ASN A 473 15.65 21.13 -16.57
N ARG A 474 15.79 20.09 -17.35
CA ARG A 474 17.06 19.68 -17.95
C ARG A 474 17.64 20.75 -18.85
N SER A 475 16.85 21.32 -19.74
CA SER A 475 17.35 22.32 -20.69
C SER A 475 17.92 23.55 -19.99
N ARG A 476 17.27 24.00 -18.94
CA ARG A 476 17.76 25.09 -18.09
C ARG A 476 19.00 24.69 -17.30
N PHE A 477 19.05 23.45 -16.84
CA PHE A 477 20.22 22.91 -16.14
C PHE A 477 21.45 22.92 -17.03
N ASP A 478 21.35 22.45 -18.26
CA ASP A 478 22.45 22.39 -19.20
C ASP A 478 22.99 23.81 -19.55
N LEU A 479 22.09 24.80 -19.62
CA LEU A 479 22.50 26.20 -19.79
C LEU A 479 23.17 26.80 -18.55
N ALA A 480 22.64 26.49 -17.36
CA ALA A 480 23.12 27.06 -16.10
C ALA A 480 24.49 26.52 -15.66
N ILE A 481 24.76 25.23 -15.99
CA ILE A 481 26.02 24.59 -15.64
C ILE A 481 27.16 25.05 -16.56
N ASP A 482 26.85 25.50 -17.76
CA ASP A 482 27.84 26.04 -18.71
C ASP A 482 28.07 27.55 -18.48
N ALA A 483 28.76 27.83 -17.38
CA ALA A 483 29.07 29.18 -16.92
C ALA A 483 30.43 29.67 -17.44
N GLY A 484 30.57 30.98 -17.60
CA GLY A 484 31.80 31.65 -17.96
C GLY A 484 31.89 33.04 -17.34
N ILE A 485 32.98 33.75 -17.57
CA ILE A 485 33.14 35.15 -17.17
C ILE A 485 32.53 36.02 -18.27
N ASN A 486 31.44 36.73 -17.95
CA ASN A 486 30.83 37.69 -18.86
C ASN A 486 31.81 38.84 -19.13
N PRO A 487 32.24 39.06 -20.36
CA PRO A 487 33.25 40.05 -20.69
C PRO A 487 32.77 41.49 -20.49
N ALA A 488 31.47 41.74 -20.47
CA ALA A 488 30.90 43.05 -20.26
C ALA A 488 30.80 43.44 -18.77
N THR A 489 30.61 42.48 -17.89
CA THR A 489 30.36 42.71 -16.45
C THR A 489 31.51 42.23 -15.57
N GLY A 490 32.34 41.32 -16.04
CA GLY A 490 33.38 40.63 -15.25
C GLY A 490 32.82 39.62 -14.24
N ALA A 491 31.54 39.40 -14.20
CA ALA A 491 30.88 38.45 -13.31
C ALA A 491 30.79 37.06 -13.93
N ILE A 492 30.61 36.02 -13.08
CA ILE A 492 30.27 34.69 -13.55
C ILE A 492 28.79 34.73 -14.03
N ASP A 493 28.54 34.26 -15.23
CA ASP A 493 27.26 34.27 -15.90
C ASP A 493 27.11 33.03 -16.80
N CYS A 494 25.91 32.63 -17.14
CA CYS A 494 25.68 31.59 -18.15
C CYS A 494 26.23 32.07 -19.50
N LYS A 495 26.97 31.25 -20.22
CA LYS A 495 27.41 31.58 -21.57
C LYS A 495 26.25 31.92 -22.50
N TRP A 496 25.09 31.27 -22.30
CA TRP A 496 23.83 31.57 -22.99
C TRP A 496 23.46 33.05 -22.92
N ASN A 497 23.68 33.74 -21.81
CA ASN A 497 23.24 35.13 -21.62
C ASN A 497 24.06 36.12 -22.46
N TYR A 498 25.33 35.91 -22.64
CA TYR A 498 26.25 36.92 -23.20
C TYR A 498 26.97 36.51 -24.49
N ASP A 499 27.10 35.22 -24.75
CA ASP A 499 27.79 34.75 -25.97
C ASP A 499 26.77 34.73 -27.13
N PRO A 500 26.98 35.56 -28.20
CA PRO A 500 26.08 35.60 -29.35
C PRO A 500 26.18 34.33 -30.21
N ASP A 501 27.32 33.65 -30.16
CA ASP A 501 27.60 32.47 -30.97
C ASP A 501 27.30 31.17 -30.20
N TYR A 502 26.83 31.28 -28.97
CA TYR A 502 26.49 30.13 -28.14
C TYR A 502 25.35 29.32 -28.77
N THR A 503 25.69 28.13 -29.18
CA THR A 503 24.71 27.10 -29.57
C THR A 503 24.49 26.19 -28.37
N ALA A 504 23.32 26.25 -27.77
CA ALA A 504 22.86 25.20 -26.88
C ALA A 504 23.04 23.84 -27.60
N GLY A 505 23.63 22.85 -26.97
CA GLY A 505 23.85 21.53 -27.56
C GLY A 505 22.57 21.01 -28.24
N ASP A 506 22.62 19.94 -28.98
CA ASP A 506 21.56 19.45 -29.85
C ASP A 506 20.26 19.13 -29.06
N PHE A 507 19.59 20.20 -28.61
CA PHE A 507 18.26 20.14 -27.97
C PHE A 507 17.12 20.21 -28.99
N SER A 508 17.44 20.13 -30.28
CA SER A 508 16.48 20.18 -31.38
C SER A 508 15.39 19.08 -31.30
N GLN A 509 15.65 18.04 -30.55
CA GLN A 509 14.66 16.98 -30.28
C GLN A 509 13.66 17.35 -29.16
N LEU A 510 13.84 18.49 -28.47
CA LEU A 510 13.01 18.96 -27.37
C LEU A 510 12.13 20.17 -27.76
N GLU A 511 12.08 20.56 -29.05
CA GLU A 511 11.12 21.53 -29.52
C GLU A 511 9.70 20.94 -29.47
N VAL A 512 9.01 21.19 -28.35
CA VAL A 512 7.58 20.90 -28.23
C VAL A 512 6.82 22.02 -28.95
N SER A 513 6.31 21.75 -30.10
CA SER A 513 5.45 22.68 -30.85
C SER A 513 4.19 23.00 -30.01
N GLY A 514 3.97 24.25 -29.68
CA GLY A 514 2.78 24.74 -29.02
C GLY A 514 2.95 25.35 -27.63
N TRP A 515 4.16 25.46 -27.15
CA TRP A 515 4.43 26.07 -25.84
C TRP A 515 4.43 27.64 -25.92
N PRO A 516 3.71 28.32 -25.00
CA PRO A 516 3.81 29.77 -24.86
C PRO A 516 5.06 30.14 -24.05
N GLY A 517 6.17 30.34 -24.71
CA GLY A 517 7.45 30.75 -24.13
C GLY A 517 8.58 29.74 -24.40
N SER A 518 9.79 30.24 -24.43
CA SER A 518 10.99 29.39 -24.57
C SER A 518 11.16 28.51 -23.35
N ILE A 519 11.28 27.19 -23.55
CA ILE A 519 11.63 26.23 -22.48
C ILE A 519 12.95 26.59 -21.78
N PHE A 520 13.79 27.33 -22.46
CA PHE A 520 15.09 27.81 -21.98
C PHE A 520 15.00 29.12 -21.16
N GLY A 521 13.86 29.79 -21.13
CA GLY A 521 13.77 31.17 -20.68
C GLY A 521 14.25 32.16 -21.75
N ALA A 522 14.07 33.45 -21.53
CA ALA A 522 14.63 34.45 -22.40
C ALA A 522 16.15 34.52 -22.27
N LYS A 523 16.84 34.95 -23.34
CA LYS A 523 18.27 35.23 -23.24
C LYS A 523 18.48 36.35 -22.21
N GLY A 524 19.28 36.07 -21.15
CA GLY A 524 19.41 36.95 -19.99
C GLY A 524 18.72 36.45 -18.71
N ASP A 525 17.80 35.46 -18.80
CA ASP A 525 17.13 34.90 -17.62
C ASP A 525 17.92 33.81 -16.95
N CYS A 526 18.91 33.22 -17.61
CA CYS A 526 19.71 32.14 -17.06
C CYS A 526 20.52 32.59 -15.84
N ALA A 527 20.38 31.85 -14.74
CA ALA A 527 21.19 32.01 -13.53
C ALA A 527 22.26 30.93 -13.46
N PRO A 528 23.56 31.26 -13.36
CA PRO A 528 24.64 30.28 -13.41
C PRO A 528 24.63 29.41 -12.17
N LEU A 529 24.77 28.10 -12.37
CA LEU A 529 24.78 27.09 -11.32
C LEU A 529 26.24 26.77 -10.91
N ASN A 530 26.54 26.90 -9.62
CA ASN A 530 27.76 26.33 -9.06
C ASN A 530 27.57 24.85 -8.78
N PRO A 531 28.14 23.91 -9.54
CA PRO A 531 27.93 22.49 -9.35
C PRO A 531 28.86 21.85 -8.30
N PHE A 532 29.90 22.58 -7.86
CA PHE A 532 31.02 22.02 -7.11
C PHE A 532 30.84 22.19 -5.59
N GLY A 533 30.39 21.14 -4.92
CA GLY A 533 30.12 21.10 -3.51
C GLY A 533 28.62 21.06 -3.17
N ALA A 534 28.25 20.43 -2.05
CA ALA A 534 26.89 20.42 -1.57
C ALA A 534 26.43 21.82 -1.13
N ASN A 535 25.16 22.15 -1.38
CA ASN A 535 24.55 23.43 -1.00
C ASN A 535 25.24 24.69 -1.59
N MET A 536 25.86 24.55 -2.79
CA MET A 536 26.53 25.64 -3.48
C MET A 536 25.66 26.33 -4.54
N ALA A 537 24.50 25.80 -4.83
CA ALA A 537 23.57 26.43 -5.76
C ALA A 537 22.96 27.71 -5.14
N SER A 538 22.96 28.81 -5.89
CA SER A 538 22.32 30.04 -5.42
C SER A 538 20.78 29.91 -5.48
N PRO A 539 20.02 30.65 -4.66
CA PRO A 539 18.57 30.68 -4.77
C PRO A 539 18.06 31.08 -6.15
N GLU A 540 18.77 31.95 -6.85
CA GLU A 540 18.46 32.38 -8.21
C GLU A 540 18.63 31.22 -9.20
N ALA A 541 19.73 30.45 -9.07
CA ALA A 541 19.94 29.26 -9.88
C ALA A 541 18.87 28.22 -9.61
N ILE A 542 18.56 27.93 -8.35
CA ILE A 542 17.50 26.99 -7.98
C ILE A 542 16.14 27.40 -8.58
N ASN A 543 15.78 28.68 -8.47
CA ASN A 543 14.53 29.18 -9.04
C ASN A 543 14.49 29.12 -10.56
N TYR A 544 15.62 29.30 -11.22
CA TYR A 544 15.71 29.17 -12.67
C TYR A 544 15.59 27.72 -13.12
N LEU A 545 16.21 26.80 -12.37
CA LEU A 545 16.32 25.39 -12.72
C LEU A 545 15.03 24.59 -12.49
N MET A 546 14.31 24.89 -11.40
CA MET A 546 13.21 24.06 -10.94
C MET A 546 11.88 24.48 -11.59
N ALA A 547 11.23 23.54 -12.21
CA ALA A 547 9.91 23.70 -12.79
C ALA A 547 8.83 23.05 -11.92
N GLN A 548 7.64 23.63 -11.88
CA GLN A 548 6.52 23.02 -11.18
C GLN A 548 5.99 21.85 -12.02
N TYR A 549 5.94 20.69 -11.41
CA TYR A 549 5.25 19.51 -11.87
C TYR A 549 3.98 19.31 -11.05
N PHE A 550 2.89 18.94 -11.68
CA PHE A 550 1.69 18.49 -11.01
C PHE A 550 1.03 17.39 -11.82
N ASP A 551 0.42 16.47 -11.14
CA ASP A 551 -0.52 15.51 -11.69
C ASP A 551 -1.82 15.56 -10.88
N ARG A 552 -2.89 15.11 -11.50
CA ARG A 552 -4.20 15.06 -10.89
C ARG A 552 -4.94 13.82 -11.35
N VAL A 553 -5.41 13.05 -10.39
CA VAL A 553 -6.31 11.93 -10.62
C VAL A 553 -7.65 12.26 -9.96
N LYS A 554 -8.71 12.08 -10.71
CA LYS A 554 -10.07 12.23 -10.21
C LYS A 554 -10.82 10.93 -10.43
N MET A 555 -11.25 10.31 -9.33
CA MET A 555 -12.17 9.16 -9.34
C MET A 555 -13.56 9.64 -8.98
N SER A 556 -14.59 9.08 -9.59
CA SER A 556 -15.97 9.36 -9.20
C SER A 556 -16.84 8.12 -9.38
N GLN A 557 -17.81 7.99 -8.48
CA GLN A 557 -18.75 6.88 -8.40
C GLN A 557 -20.15 7.44 -8.15
N ASP A 558 -21.10 7.04 -8.97
CA ASP A 558 -22.53 7.31 -8.80
C ASP A 558 -23.25 5.96 -8.71
N ILE A 559 -24.06 5.71 -7.67
CA ILE A 559 -24.81 4.48 -7.46
C ILE A 559 -26.27 4.84 -7.20
N ALA A 560 -27.19 4.05 -7.74
CA ALA A 560 -28.60 4.02 -7.37
C ALA A 560 -29.03 2.58 -7.14
N TYR A 561 -29.80 2.32 -6.10
CA TYR A 561 -30.20 0.97 -5.73
C TYR A 561 -31.61 0.91 -5.16
N PHE A 562 -32.19 -0.28 -5.23
CA PHE A 562 -33.44 -0.64 -4.58
C PHE A 562 -33.36 -2.08 -4.10
N GLU A 563 -33.83 -2.31 -2.89
CA GLU A 563 -33.93 -3.63 -2.26
C GLU A 563 -35.29 -3.80 -1.60
N ILE A 564 -35.77 -5.05 -1.58
CA ILE A 564 -36.96 -5.46 -0.81
C ILE A 564 -36.72 -6.85 -0.25
N SER A 565 -37.01 -7.04 1.02
CA SER A 565 -36.83 -8.32 1.73
C SER A 565 -38.06 -8.66 2.57
N GLY A 566 -38.27 -9.93 2.88
CA GLY A 566 -39.32 -10.38 3.76
C GLY A 566 -39.65 -11.86 3.64
N ALA A 567 -40.58 -12.30 4.44
CA ALA A 567 -41.09 -13.68 4.45
C ALA A 567 -41.96 -13.96 3.22
N ILE A 568 -41.57 -14.95 2.42
CA ILE A 568 -42.28 -15.33 1.18
C ILE A 568 -43.06 -16.63 1.29
N ALA A 569 -42.75 -17.49 2.26
CA ALA A 569 -43.43 -18.74 2.51
C ALA A 569 -43.17 -19.23 3.94
N GLU A 570 -44.11 -19.98 4.49
CA GLU A 570 -43.98 -20.65 5.77
C GLU A 570 -43.71 -22.15 5.56
N LEU A 571 -42.57 -22.63 6.12
CA LEU A 571 -42.26 -24.05 6.21
C LEU A 571 -42.49 -24.56 7.63
N PRO A 572 -42.59 -25.89 7.84
CA PRO A 572 -42.66 -26.44 9.19
C PRO A 572 -41.51 -26.03 10.11
N ALA A 573 -40.34 -25.65 9.53
CA ALA A 573 -39.15 -25.25 10.27
C ALA A 573 -39.06 -23.74 10.50
N GLY A 574 -39.91 -22.94 9.86
CA GLY A 574 -39.92 -21.46 9.96
C GLY A 574 -40.16 -20.77 8.63
N SER A 575 -40.13 -19.46 8.64
CA SER A 575 -40.37 -18.64 7.46
C SER A 575 -39.20 -18.66 6.47
N VAL A 576 -39.49 -18.87 5.19
CA VAL A 576 -38.53 -18.63 4.11
C VAL A 576 -38.40 -17.13 3.91
N GLN A 577 -37.20 -16.59 4.18
CA GLN A 577 -36.91 -15.20 3.94
C GLN A 577 -36.28 -15.04 2.54
N ALA A 578 -36.63 -13.98 1.83
CA ALA A 578 -36.05 -13.67 0.55
C ALA A 578 -35.77 -12.16 0.42
N LEU A 579 -34.71 -11.83 -0.28
CA LEU A 579 -34.35 -10.49 -0.69
C LEU A 579 -34.24 -10.43 -2.21
N PHE A 580 -34.74 -9.38 -2.79
CA PHE A 580 -34.55 -9.03 -4.18
C PHE A 580 -34.00 -7.60 -4.25
N GLY A 581 -32.95 -7.39 -5.07
CA GLY A 581 -32.34 -6.09 -5.24
C GLY A 581 -31.91 -5.79 -6.66
N MET A 582 -31.72 -4.51 -6.94
CA MET A 582 -31.13 -3.99 -8.16
C MET A 582 -30.21 -2.83 -7.84
N GLU A 583 -29.12 -2.73 -8.57
CA GLU A 583 -28.13 -1.65 -8.46
C GLU A 583 -27.69 -1.18 -9.85
N SER A 584 -27.59 0.13 -10.05
CA SER A 584 -26.97 0.75 -11.22
C SER A 584 -25.82 1.62 -10.76
N ARG A 585 -24.63 1.36 -11.30
CA ARG A 585 -23.39 2.00 -10.87
C ARG A 585 -22.64 2.54 -12.07
N THR A 586 -22.19 3.80 -11.96
CA THR A 586 -21.26 4.42 -12.91
C THR A 586 -19.96 4.74 -12.20
N GLU A 587 -18.84 4.28 -12.74
CA GLU A 587 -17.52 4.66 -12.27
C GLU A 587 -16.73 5.35 -13.36
N LYS A 588 -15.97 6.39 -12.97
CA LYS A 588 -15.20 7.21 -13.87
C LYS A 588 -13.85 7.55 -13.28
N ALA A 589 -12.80 7.47 -14.08
CA ALA A 589 -11.48 8.00 -13.79
C ALA A 589 -11.06 9.06 -14.80
N GLU A 590 -10.45 10.14 -14.33
CA GLU A 590 -9.81 11.17 -15.13
C GLU A 590 -8.38 11.36 -14.64
N PHE A 591 -7.42 11.13 -15.51
CA PHE A 591 -5.99 11.30 -15.26
C PHE A 591 -5.51 12.53 -16.03
N ASN A 592 -4.98 13.51 -15.32
CA ASN A 592 -4.42 14.72 -15.91
C ASN A 592 -2.96 14.85 -15.46
N SER A 593 -2.04 14.45 -16.32
CA SER A 593 -0.62 14.66 -16.09
C SER A 593 -0.27 16.11 -16.36
N GLY A 594 0.42 16.71 -15.40
CA GLY A 594 0.88 18.09 -15.52
C GLY A 594 1.84 18.25 -16.69
N PHE A 595 1.96 19.49 -17.14
CA PHE A 595 2.71 19.88 -18.31
C PHE A 595 4.17 19.37 -18.33
N ALA A 596 4.87 19.37 -17.18
CA ALA A 596 6.25 18.91 -17.12
C ALA A 596 6.42 17.42 -17.45
N ALA A 597 5.42 16.59 -17.13
CA ALA A 597 5.44 15.17 -17.44
C ALA A 597 5.22 14.88 -18.93
N GLY A 598 4.25 15.55 -19.54
CA GLY A 598 3.93 15.34 -20.97
C GLY A 598 4.96 15.89 -21.94
N THR A 599 5.82 16.81 -21.50
CA THR A 599 6.74 17.54 -22.39
C THR A 599 8.19 17.11 -22.31
N ARG A 600 8.53 16.11 -21.50
CA ARG A 600 9.91 15.64 -21.27
C ARG A 600 10.88 16.75 -20.83
N ILE A 601 10.38 17.80 -20.19
CA ILE A 601 11.18 18.89 -19.67
C ILE A 601 11.93 18.50 -18.41
N ALA A 602 11.33 17.57 -17.62
CA ALA A 602 11.98 17.04 -16.44
C ALA A 602 13.25 16.26 -16.78
N TYR A 603 14.21 16.29 -15.90
CA TYR A 603 15.49 15.57 -16.06
C TYR A 603 15.28 14.05 -16.17
N GLU A 604 14.29 13.53 -15.50
CA GLU A 604 13.80 12.17 -15.70
C GLU A 604 12.53 12.18 -16.56
N PRO A 605 12.66 11.85 -17.86
CA PRO A 605 11.47 11.67 -18.70
C PRO A 605 10.90 10.30 -18.37
N GLY A 606 10.02 10.21 -17.43
CA GLY A 606 9.61 8.89 -17.03
C GLY A 606 8.14 8.69 -16.82
N ASN A 607 7.43 9.61 -16.25
CA ASN A 607 6.14 9.24 -15.67
C ASN A 607 4.97 10.09 -16.17
N GLY A 608 4.99 10.59 -17.40
CA GLY A 608 3.92 11.44 -17.90
C GLY A 608 3.29 10.94 -19.19
N GLY A 609 2.00 10.65 -19.12
CA GLY A 609 1.15 10.54 -20.32
C GLY A 609 0.87 11.90 -20.93
N ASP A 610 0.52 11.93 -22.22
CA ASP A 610 0.20 13.16 -22.93
C ASP A 610 -1.25 13.61 -22.63
N GLY A 611 -1.41 14.57 -21.73
CA GLY A 611 -2.67 15.26 -21.49
C GLY A 611 -3.67 14.52 -20.56
N THR A 612 -4.95 14.86 -20.70
CA THR A 612 -6.02 14.22 -19.93
C THR A 612 -6.44 12.92 -20.58
N GLN A 613 -6.32 11.82 -19.85
CA GLN A 613 -6.79 10.49 -20.24
C GLN A 613 -7.83 10.02 -19.24
N GLY A 614 -8.47 8.91 -19.51
CA GLY A 614 -9.43 8.31 -18.59
C GLY A 614 -10.64 7.75 -19.32
N GLY A 615 -11.62 7.33 -18.57
CA GLY A 615 -12.84 6.75 -19.10
C GLY A 615 -13.84 6.45 -18.01
N LYS A 616 -14.93 5.81 -18.40
CA LYS A 616 -15.98 5.36 -17.50
C LYS A 616 -16.50 4.00 -17.94
N PHE A 617 -17.09 3.30 -17.01
CA PHE A 617 -17.98 2.18 -17.27
C PHE A 617 -19.28 2.33 -16.48
N ASP A 618 -20.28 1.63 -16.93
CA ASP A 618 -21.55 1.46 -16.24
C ASP A 618 -21.73 -0.03 -15.92
N SER A 619 -22.28 -0.36 -14.74
CA SER A 619 -22.65 -1.72 -14.32
C SER A 619 -24.07 -1.70 -13.82
N ASP A 620 -24.92 -2.55 -14.39
CA ASP A 620 -26.29 -2.74 -13.98
C ASP A 620 -26.47 -4.16 -13.45
N ASP A 621 -26.85 -4.28 -12.18
CA ASP A 621 -26.87 -5.54 -11.48
C ASP A 621 -28.29 -5.85 -10.96
N VAL A 622 -28.65 -7.13 -10.99
CA VAL A 622 -29.86 -7.67 -10.36
C VAL A 622 -29.46 -8.85 -9.45
N TYR A 623 -29.94 -8.87 -8.25
CA TYR A 623 -29.55 -9.88 -7.27
C TYR A 623 -30.70 -10.35 -6.39
N MET A 624 -30.55 -11.56 -5.87
CA MET A 624 -31.47 -12.15 -4.91
C MET A 624 -30.72 -12.98 -3.89
N GLU A 625 -31.27 -13.03 -2.69
CA GLU A 625 -30.85 -13.90 -1.61
C GLU A 625 -32.07 -14.61 -1.02
N ALA A 626 -31.90 -15.84 -0.59
CA ALA A 626 -32.94 -16.60 0.11
C ALA A 626 -32.33 -17.38 1.27
N TYR A 627 -33.05 -17.36 2.40
CA TYR A 627 -32.82 -18.18 3.57
C TYR A 627 -33.96 -19.16 3.70
N VAL A 628 -33.65 -20.46 3.82
CA VAL A 628 -34.62 -21.55 3.83
C VAL A 628 -34.36 -22.42 5.06
N PRO A 629 -35.12 -22.28 6.14
CA PRO A 629 -35.06 -23.18 7.27
C PRO A 629 -35.67 -24.54 6.89
N LEU A 630 -34.85 -25.59 6.91
CA LEU A 630 -35.25 -26.93 6.51
C LEU A 630 -35.71 -27.79 7.71
N ILE A 631 -35.00 -27.64 8.84
CA ILE A 631 -35.25 -28.39 10.08
C ILE A 631 -35.13 -27.39 11.24
N SER A 632 -36.07 -27.45 12.18
CA SER A 632 -36.01 -26.70 13.43
C SER A 632 -35.97 -27.65 14.64
N GLU A 633 -35.59 -27.14 15.77
CA GLU A 633 -35.47 -27.89 17.04
C GLU A 633 -36.77 -28.60 17.41
N ASP A 634 -37.91 -27.97 17.17
CA ASP A 634 -39.25 -28.52 17.46
C ASP A 634 -39.58 -29.81 16.71
N MET A 635 -38.82 -30.14 15.63
CA MET A 635 -39.01 -31.38 14.87
C MET A 635 -38.42 -32.62 15.55
N ASP A 636 -37.60 -32.45 16.61
CA ASP A 636 -36.98 -33.49 17.42
C ASP A 636 -36.27 -34.57 16.58
N ILE A 637 -35.46 -34.12 15.57
CA ILE A 637 -34.69 -35.00 14.69
C ILE A 637 -33.32 -35.26 15.34
N PRO A 638 -32.96 -36.53 15.62
CA PRO A 638 -31.68 -36.84 16.24
C PRO A 638 -30.50 -36.32 15.45
N PHE A 639 -29.58 -35.63 16.11
CA PHE A 639 -28.37 -35.00 15.54
C PHE A 639 -28.64 -33.88 14.52
N VAL A 640 -29.83 -33.30 14.55
CA VAL A 640 -30.19 -32.12 13.77
C VAL A 640 -31.07 -31.23 14.62
N ARG A 641 -30.48 -30.24 15.27
CA ARG A 641 -31.21 -29.22 16.02
C ARG A 641 -31.84 -28.21 15.07
N TYR A 642 -31.05 -27.66 14.20
CA TYR A 642 -31.51 -26.90 13.06
C TYR A 642 -30.66 -27.19 11.83
N LEU A 643 -31.24 -27.02 10.67
CA LEU A 643 -30.62 -27.15 9.38
C LEU A 643 -31.16 -26.07 8.46
N ASP A 644 -30.31 -25.18 8.06
CA ASP A 644 -30.64 -24.05 7.21
C ASP A 644 -29.87 -24.10 5.91
N PHE A 645 -30.50 -23.63 4.86
CA PHE A 645 -29.92 -23.51 3.54
C PHE A 645 -30.01 -22.05 3.07
N THR A 646 -28.89 -21.51 2.55
CA THR A 646 -28.82 -20.19 1.94
C THR A 646 -28.55 -20.31 0.46
N LEU A 647 -29.14 -19.40 -0.29
CA LEU A 647 -28.99 -19.29 -1.73
C LEU A 647 -28.81 -17.82 -2.08
N SER A 648 -27.83 -17.50 -2.91
CA SER A 648 -27.65 -16.17 -3.44
C SER A 648 -27.29 -16.21 -4.92
N TYR A 649 -27.78 -15.22 -5.66
CA TYR A 649 -27.52 -15.07 -7.09
C TYR A 649 -27.44 -13.59 -7.45
N ARG A 650 -26.46 -13.24 -8.30
CA ARG A 650 -26.35 -11.91 -8.87
C ARG A 650 -25.96 -12.01 -10.33
N GLU A 651 -26.65 -11.28 -11.17
CA GLU A 651 -26.30 -11.03 -12.56
C GLU A 651 -25.72 -9.62 -12.66
N ILE A 652 -24.59 -9.52 -13.30
CA ILE A 652 -23.82 -8.27 -13.48
C ILE A 652 -23.74 -8.00 -14.99
N ASP A 653 -24.13 -6.81 -15.41
CA ASP A 653 -23.96 -6.36 -16.80
C ASP A 653 -22.98 -5.18 -16.84
N HIS A 654 -21.71 -5.47 -17.10
CA HIS A 654 -20.65 -4.47 -17.17
C HIS A 654 -20.45 -3.99 -18.62
N SER A 655 -20.57 -2.69 -18.86
CA SER A 655 -20.62 -2.08 -20.19
C SER A 655 -19.40 -2.35 -21.09
N LEU A 656 -18.26 -2.76 -20.55
CA LEU A 656 -17.01 -3.04 -21.29
C LEU A 656 -16.61 -4.52 -21.23
N ALA A 657 -16.68 -5.15 -20.06
CA ALA A 657 -16.27 -6.54 -19.88
C ALA A 657 -17.40 -7.56 -20.17
N GLY A 658 -18.62 -7.08 -20.41
CA GLY A 658 -19.78 -7.92 -20.68
C GLY A 658 -20.47 -8.44 -19.42
N SER A 659 -21.42 -9.34 -19.60
CA SER A 659 -22.24 -9.88 -18.52
C SER A 659 -21.53 -11.04 -17.82
N GLY A 660 -21.79 -11.20 -16.51
CA GLY A 660 -21.34 -12.32 -15.69
C GLY A 660 -22.37 -12.63 -14.60
N SER A 661 -22.29 -13.81 -14.01
CA SER A 661 -23.15 -14.19 -12.89
C SER A 661 -22.33 -14.72 -11.72
N THR A 662 -22.82 -14.44 -10.53
CA THR A 662 -22.28 -14.95 -9.28
C THR A 662 -23.33 -15.75 -8.56
N GLU A 663 -22.99 -16.95 -8.12
CA GLU A 663 -23.91 -17.87 -7.43
C GLU A 663 -23.29 -18.28 -6.09
N GLY A 664 -24.13 -18.41 -5.06
CA GLY A 664 -23.71 -18.87 -3.74
C GLY A 664 -24.69 -19.83 -3.11
N TYR A 665 -24.19 -20.90 -2.50
CA TYR A 665 -24.95 -21.93 -1.80
C TYR A 665 -24.32 -22.17 -0.44
N GLY A 666 -25.08 -21.99 0.63
CA GLY A 666 -24.61 -22.18 2.00
C GLY A 666 -25.47 -23.17 2.77
N ILE A 667 -24.89 -23.82 3.74
CA ILE A 667 -25.58 -24.71 4.67
C ILE A 667 -25.05 -24.46 6.08
N THR A 668 -25.96 -24.31 7.03
CA THR A 668 -25.68 -24.28 8.45
C THR A 668 -26.43 -25.46 9.12
N TRP A 669 -25.68 -26.35 9.72
CA TRP A 669 -26.20 -27.53 10.39
C TRP A 669 -25.75 -27.57 11.85
N ASN A 670 -26.67 -27.24 12.73
CA ASN A 670 -26.45 -27.45 14.16
C ASN A 670 -26.77 -28.92 14.52
N ILE A 671 -25.69 -29.63 14.83
CA ILE A 671 -25.74 -31.09 15.07
C ILE A 671 -26.32 -31.39 16.46
N ILE A 672 -25.83 -30.65 17.45
CA ILE A 672 -26.24 -30.63 18.86
C ILE A 672 -26.12 -29.20 19.35
N ASP A 673 -26.67 -28.84 20.50
CA ASP A 673 -26.66 -27.47 21.05
C ASP A 673 -25.25 -26.82 21.03
N ASP A 674 -24.20 -27.62 21.20
CA ASP A 674 -22.83 -27.15 21.33
C ASP A 674 -22.02 -27.27 20.03
N LEU A 675 -22.56 -27.81 18.92
CA LEU A 675 -21.76 -28.14 17.72
C LEU A 675 -22.49 -27.82 16.43
N THR A 676 -21.94 -26.88 15.69
CA THR A 676 -22.43 -26.45 14.37
C THR A 676 -21.40 -26.77 13.29
N PHE A 677 -21.87 -27.33 12.18
CA PHE A 677 -21.16 -27.44 10.93
C PHE A 677 -21.68 -26.36 9.96
N ARG A 678 -20.75 -25.68 9.27
CA ARG A 678 -21.07 -24.69 8.24
C ARG A 678 -20.29 -24.97 6.97
N ALA A 679 -20.92 -24.68 5.81
CA ALA A 679 -20.22 -24.78 4.53
C ALA A 679 -20.86 -23.83 3.52
N LYS A 680 -20.03 -23.28 2.64
CA LYS A 680 -20.45 -22.43 1.51
C LYS A 680 -19.62 -22.74 0.27
N SER A 681 -20.29 -22.77 -0.87
CA SER A 681 -19.65 -22.80 -2.17
C SER A 681 -20.17 -21.60 -2.97
N GLN A 682 -19.27 -20.88 -3.61
CA GLN A 682 -19.59 -19.68 -4.35
C GLN A 682 -18.77 -19.61 -5.64
N SER A 683 -19.43 -19.33 -6.75
CA SER A 683 -18.79 -18.90 -7.99
C SER A 683 -18.93 -17.39 -8.11
N THR A 684 -17.82 -16.71 -8.32
CA THR A 684 -17.73 -15.25 -8.28
C THR A 684 -17.14 -14.73 -9.57
N VAL A 685 -17.67 -13.60 -10.03
CA VAL A 685 -17.13 -12.85 -11.17
C VAL A 685 -16.65 -11.49 -10.68
N ARG A 686 -15.40 -11.14 -11.02
CA ARG A 686 -14.85 -9.80 -10.81
C ARG A 686 -14.66 -9.10 -12.16
N ALA A 687 -15.38 -8.00 -12.35
CA ALA A 687 -15.20 -7.15 -13.52
C ALA A 687 -13.94 -6.26 -13.36
N PRO A 688 -13.24 -5.92 -14.45
CA PRO A 688 -12.12 -5.00 -14.39
C PRO A 688 -12.57 -3.60 -13.97
N ASN A 689 -11.78 -2.96 -13.12
CA ASN A 689 -12.07 -1.62 -12.59
C ASN A 689 -11.53 -0.50 -13.48
N VAL A 690 -11.86 0.77 -13.12
CA VAL A 690 -11.44 1.95 -13.91
C VAL A 690 -9.93 2.11 -14.03
N GLY A 691 -9.16 1.68 -13.04
CA GLY A 691 -7.69 1.72 -13.06
C GLY A 691 -7.14 0.72 -14.08
N GLU A 692 -7.60 -0.53 -14.00
CA GLU A 692 -7.18 -1.61 -14.88
C GLU A 692 -7.55 -1.33 -16.35
N LEU A 693 -8.69 -0.69 -16.59
CA LEU A 693 -9.16 -0.36 -17.94
C LEU A 693 -8.49 0.89 -18.53
N PHE A 694 -8.37 1.95 -17.74
CA PHE A 694 -8.11 3.30 -18.26
C PHE A 694 -6.80 3.93 -17.75
N LYS A 695 -5.98 3.20 -16.99
CA LYS A 695 -4.65 3.67 -16.58
C LYS A 695 -3.90 4.24 -17.77
N PRO A 696 -3.38 5.47 -17.70
CA PRO A 696 -2.64 6.07 -18.80
C PRO A 696 -1.45 5.20 -19.21
N VAL A 697 -1.14 5.21 -20.51
CA VAL A 697 0.09 4.60 -20.99
C VAL A 697 1.27 5.46 -20.53
N LEU A 698 2.02 4.96 -19.57
CA LEU A 698 3.14 5.66 -18.95
C LEU A 698 4.46 5.03 -19.39
N GLN A 699 5.49 5.88 -19.53
CA GLN A 699 6.85 5.39 -19.69
C GLN A 699 7.40 5.00 -18.32
N GLY A 700 7.99 3.81 -18.25
CA GLY A 700 8.65 3.30 -17.06
C GLY A 700 10.04 2.78 -17.38
N SER A 701 10.81 2.54 -16.32
CA SER A 701 12.09 1.87 -16.38
C SER A 701 11.96 0.53 -15.67
N SER A 702 12.47 -0.54 -16.26
CA SER A 702 12.46 -1.88 -15.67
C SER A 702 13.87 -2.48 -15.71
N PHE A 703 14.30 -3.03 -14.59
CA PHE A 703 15.35 -4.04 -14.57
C PHE A 703 14.71 -5.37 -14.93
N THR A 704 15.37 -6.18 -15.71
CA THR A 704 14.82 -7.48 -16.10
C THR A 704 15.91 -8.54 -16.16
N SER A 705 15.55 -9.74 -15.71
CA SER A 705 16.35 -10.93 -15.94
C SER A 705 16.02 -11.46 -17.34
N ASP A 706 16.97 -11.36 -18.26
CA ASP A 706 16.76 -11.81 -19.64
C ASP A 706 16.83 -13.33 -19.72
N PRO A 707 15.77 -14.06 -20.10
CA PRO A 707 15.77 -15.51 -20.19
C PRO A 707 16.83 -16.06 -21.14
N CYS A 708 17.23 -15.29 -22.14
CA CYS A 708 18.24 -15.68 -23.10
C CYS A 708 19.69 -15.37 -22.69
N ASP A 709 19.89 -14.74 -21.52
CA ASP A 709 21.23 -14.62 -20.94
C ASP A 709 21.81 -16.01 -20.67
N ALA A 710 23.09 -16.22 -20.91
CA ALA A 710 23.77 -17.49 -20.72
C ALA A 710 23.57 -18.10 -19.33
N ASN A 711 23.41 -17.25 -18.30
CA ASN A 711 23.18 -17.69 -16.93
C ASN A 711 21.73 -18.15 -16.68
N ASN A 712 20.78 -17.75 -17.54
CA ASN A 712 19.35 -18.02 -17.36
C ASN A 712 18.80 -19.08 -18.33
N LEU A 713 19.59 -19.51 -19.34
CA LEU A 713 19.16 -20.48 -20.35
C LEU A 713 18.73 -21.83 -19.79
N ILE A 714 19.29 -22.21 -18.65
CA ILE A 714 19.05 -23.51 -18.01
C ILE A 714 18.06 -23.44 -16.86
N SER A 715 17.55 -22.24 -16.55
CA SER A 715 16.55 -21.99 -15.51
C SER A 715 15.16 -21.78 -16.11
N GLY A 716 14.15 -21.60 -15.25
CA GLY A 716 12.77 -21.37 -15.65
C GLY A 716 11.96 -22.63 -15.93
N PRO A 717 10.67 -22.47 -16.22
CA PRO A 717 9.72 -23.60 -16.28
C PRO A 717 9.95 -24.54 -17.47
N ASN A 718 10.54 -24.06 -18.58
CA ASN A 718 10.82 -24.90 -19.77
C ASN A 718 12.21 -24.60 -20.39
N PRO A 719 13.32 -25.00 -19.75
CA PRO A 719 14.67 -24.69 -20.22
C PRO A 719 14.99 -25.18 -21.64
N ALA A 720 14.39 -26.28 -22.03
CA ALA A 720 14.62 -26.85 -23.39
C ALA A 720 13.96 -25.99 -24.47
N ALA A 721 12.74 -25.52 -24.26
CA ALA A 721 12.07 -24.59 -25.15
C ALA A 721 12.79 -23.23 -25.14
N ARG A 722 13.15 -22.71 -23.97
CA ARG A 722 13.90 -21.45 -23.81
C ARG A 722 15.17 -21.45 -24.66
N ALA A 723 16.03 -22.44 -24.50
CA ALA A 723 17.27 -22.53 -25.25
C ALA A 723 17.03 -22.62 -26.78
N ALA A 724 16.03 -23.41 -27.20
CA ALA A 724 15.68 -23.55 -28.62
C ALA A 724 15.12 -22.25 -29.22
N ASN A 725 14.25 -21.52 -28.46
CA ASN A 725 13.61 -20.30 -28.90
C ASN A 725 14.59 -19.11 -28.92
N CYS A 726 15.47 -19.00 -27.93
CA CYS A 726 16.57 -18.02 -27.92
C CYS A 726 17.53 -18.23 -29.11
N ALA A 727 17.84 -19.49 -29.44
CA ALA A 727 18.65 -19.81 -30.62
C ALA A 727 17.89 -19.49 -31.95
N ALA A 728 16.58 -19.69 -31.98
CA ALA A 728 15.74 -19.33 -33.13
C ALA A 728 15.65 -17.80 -33.34
N GLU A 729 15.73 -16.99 -32.26
CA GLU A 729 15.91 -15.54 -32.32
C GLU A 729 17.25 -15.13 -32.91
N GLY A 730 18.21 -16.03 -32.93
CA GLY A 730 19.58 -15.81 -33.45
C GLY A 730 20.59 -15.45 -32.37
N LEU A 731 20.28 -15.70 -31.10
CA LEU A 731 21.17 -15.42 -29.96
C LEU A 731 22.17 -16.55 -29.74
N ASP A 732 23.43 -16.14 -29.43
CA ASP A 732 24.48 -17.09 -29.08
C ASP A 732 24.22 -17.72 -27.71
N PRO A 733 24.48 -19.02 -27.47
CA PRO A 733 24.35 -19.63 -26.15
C PRO A 733 25.18 -18.97 -25.03
N ASN A 734 26.22 -18.19 -25.40
CA ASN A 734 26.98 -17.38 -24.45
C ASN A 734 26.56 -15.89 -24.47
N PHE A 735 25.37 -15.60 -24.96
CA PHE A 735 24.83 -14.25 -24.97
C PHE A 735 24.79 -13.69 -23.55
N SER A 736 25.27 -12.44 -23.38
CA SER A 736 25.16 -11.74 -22.11
C SER A 736 24.31 -10.50 -22.27
N SER A 737 23.18 -10.48 -21.59
CA SER A 737 22.25 -9.37 -21.60
C SER A 737 22.73 -8.22 -20.73
N GLN A 738 22.55 -6.99 -21.20
CA GLN A 738 22.83 -5.81 -20.41
C GLN A 738 21.64 -5.38 -19.53
N ALA A 739 20.47 -5.97 -19.73
CA ALA A 739 19.23 -5.57 -19.05
C ALA A 739 19.21 -5.86 -17.53
N GLY A 740 20.02 -6.82 -17.08
CA GLY A 740 20.23 -7.09 -15.65
C GLY A 740 21.16 -6.07 -14.96
N ASN A 741 21.93 -5.32 -15.73
CA ASN A 741 22.92 -4.35 -15.21
C ASN A 741 22.46 -2.89 -15.38
N ALA A 742 21.47 -2.63 -16.22
CA ALA A 742 20.93 -1.30 -16.45
C ALA A 742 19.45 -1.42 -16.85
N SER A 743 18.60 -0.59 -16.27
CA SER A 743 17.19 -0.58 -16.62
C SER A 743 16.97 -0.22 -18.09
N VAL A 744 15.97 -0.84 -18.67
CA VAL A 744 15.47 -0.52 -20.01
C VAL A 744 14.15 0.25 -19.89
N ARG A 745 13.87 1.12 -20.86
CA ARG A 745 12.62 1.91 -20.88
C ARG A 745 11.60 1.29 -21.81
N GLY A 746 10.39 1.24 -21.32
CA GLY A 746 9.21 0.83 -22.06
C GLY A 746 7.98 1.58 -21.61
N THR A 747 6.83 1.06 -21.95
CA THR A 747 5.53 1.61 -21.57
C THR A 747 4.70 0.57 -20.86
N SER A 748 3.86 1.03 -19.93
CA SER A 748 2.79 0.23 -19.32
C SER A 748 1.52 1.06 -19.24
N GLY A 749 0.36 0.41 -19.22
CA GLY A 749 -0.92 1.10 -19.15
C GLY A 749 -2.09 0.15 -18.95
N GLY A 750 -3.31 0.72 -18.87
CA GLY A 750 -4.55 -0.04 -18.80
C GLY A 750 -4.89 -0.76 -20.11
N ASN A 751 -5.89 -1.63 -20.04
CA ASN A 751 -6.28 -2.45 -21.17
C ASN A 751 -7.81 -2.52 -21.30
N LEU A 752 -8.35 -1.97 -22.38
CA LEU A 752 -9.78 -2.00 -22.67
C LEU A 752 -10.30 -3.37 -23.17
N ASN A 753 -9.41 -4.32 -23.40
CA ASN A 753 -9.76 -5.67 -23.86
C ASN A 753 -9.80 -6.68 -22.71
N LEU A 754 -9.73 -6.23 -21.46
CA LEU A 754 -9.90 -7.10 -20.30
C LEU A 754 -11.31 -7.67 -20.28
N PHE A 755 -11.38 -8.91 -19.82
CA PHE A 755 -12.64 -9.59 -19.53
C PHE A 755 -12.68 -9.97 -18.04
N ASN A 756 -13.82 -10.47 -17.59
CA ASN A 756 -14.04 -10.78 -16.19
C ASN A 756 -13.06 -11.85 -15.69
N GLU A 757 -12.57 -11.65 -14.48
CA GLU A 757 -11.92 -12.65 -13.66
C GLU A 757 -12.99 -13.54 -13.02
N GLU A 758 -12.78 -14.83 -12.96
CA GLU A 758 -13.68 -15.81 -12.37
C GLU A 758 -13.01 -16.48 -11.17
N ALA A 759 -13.77 -16.70 -10.10
CA ALA A 759 -13.25 -17.36 -8.91
C ALA A 759 -14.27 -18.32 -8.32
N ASP A 760 -13.88 -19.58 -8.13
CA ASP A 760 -14.62 -20.53 -7.35
C ASP A 760 -14.05 -20.58 -5.93
N THR A 761 -14.92 -20.34 -4.94
CA THR A 761 -14.55 -20.33 -3.53
C THR A 761 -15.36 -21.38 -2.78
N THR A 762 -14.68 -22.23 -2.02
CA THR A 762 -15.33 -23.22 -1.16
C THR A 762 -14.82 -23.06 0.26
N SER A 763 -15.75 -23.01 1.22
CA SER A 763 -15.41 -23.02 2.64
C SER A 763 -16.21 -24.08 3.37
N TYR A 764 -15.63 -24.67 4.40
CA TYR A 764 -16.32 -25.48 5.37
C TYR A 764 -15.65 -25.42 6.73
N GLY A 765 -16.47 -25.47 7.78
CA GLY A 765 -15.96 -25.33 9.13
C GLY A 765 -16.85 -25.97 10.19
N ILE A 766 -16.29 -26.02 11.38
CA ILE A 766 -16.95 -26.52 12.59
C ILE A 766 -16.81 -25.46 13.67
N VAL A 767 -17.92 -25.15 14.33
CA VAL A 767 -17.97 -24.28 15.50
C VAL A 767 -18.41 -25.11 16.69
N TYR A 768 -17.63 -25.08 17.78
CA TYR A 768 -17.91 -25.79 19.03
C TYR A 768 -17.99 -24.79 20.18
N SER A 769 -19.18 -24.67 20.78
CA SER A 769 -19.49 -23.72 21.87
C SER A 769 -20.09 -24.50 23.04
N PRO A 770 -19.26 -25.19 23.87
CA PRO A 770 -19.74 -26.07 24.94
C PRO A 770 -20.46 -25.31 26.04
N SER A 771 -21.64 -25.80 26.42
CA SER A 771 -22.47 -25.24 27.50
C SER A 771 -22.72 -26.20 28.67
N PHE A 772 -22.10 -27.39 28.66
CA PHE A 772 -22.41 -28.47 29.61
C PHE A 772 -21.98 -28.19 31.07
N ASN A 773 -21.19 -27.19 31.33
CA ASN A 773 -20.91 -26.67 32.68
C ASN A 773 -20.44 -25.21 32.62
N GLU A 774 -20.61 -24.53 33.76
CA GLU A 774 -20.31 -23.10 33.89
C GLU A 774 -18.83 -22.72 33.67
N VAL A 775 -17.87 -23.66 33.72
CA VAL A 775 -16.46 -23.40 33.47
C VAL A 775 -16.18 -23.27 31.96
N VAL A 776 -16.81 -24.11 31.15
CA VAL A 776 -16.60 -24.10 29.69
C VAL A 776 -17.63 -23.23 28.97
N ASP A 777 -18.70 -22.83 29.63
CA ASP A 777 -19.63 -21.84 29.12
C ASP A 777 -18.90 -20.52 28.86
N GLY A 778 -19.04 -19.93 27.67
CA GLY A 778 -18.25 -18.82 27.17
C GLY A 778 -16.98 -19.22 26.36
N LEU A 779 -16.64 -20.53 26.30
CA LEU A 779 -15.63 -21.02 25.36
C LEU A 779 -16.22 -21.19 23.97
N GLN A 780 -15.54 -20.70 22.97
CA GLN A 780 -15.86 -20.97 21.57
C GLN A 780 -14.61 -21.38 20.81
N ILE A 781 -14.74 -22.40 19.98
CA ILE A 781 -13.67 -22.89 19.11
C ILE A 781 -14.24 -23.04 17.69
N ALA A 782 -13.62 -22.39 16.73
CA ALA A 782 -13.95 -22.56 15.31
C ALA A 782 -12.73 -23.02 14.51
N VAL A 783 -12.98 -23.86 13.52
CA VAL A 783 -11.97 -24.28 12.54
C VAL A 783 -12.61 -24.23 11.17
N ASP A 784 -12.10 -23.39 10.29
CA ASP A 784 -12.57 -23.22 8.93
C ASP A 784 -11.46 -23.49 7.93
N PHE A 785 -11.79 -24.18 6.86
CA PHE A 785 -10.99 -24.34 5.66
C PHE A 785 -11.58 -23.50 4.54
N ILE A 786 -10.73 -22.82 3.78
CA ILE A 786 -11.13 -21.97 2.65
C ILE A 786 -10.20 -22.25 1.48
N GLU A 787 -10.79 -22.49 0.32
CA GLU A 787 -10.13 -22.68 -0.96
C GLU A 787 -10.59 -21.66 -1.98
N PHE A 788 -9.64 -21.03 -2.68
CA PHE A 788 -9.88 -20.12 -3.79
C PHE A 788 -9.22 -20.67 -5.05
N ASP A 789 -10.00 -20.82 -6.12
CA ASP A 789 -9.53 -21.10 -7.48
C ASP A 789 -9.90 -19.91 -8.37
N ILE A 790 -8.92 -19.04 -8.66
CA ILE A 790 -9.11 -17.83 -9.43
C ILE A 790 -8.56 -18.06 -10.82
N GLN A 791 -9.41 -17.91 -11.82
CA GLN A 791 -9.09 -18.07 -13.22
C GLN A 791 -9.12 -16.71 -13.93
N ASN A 792 -8.29 -16.53 -14.95
CA ASN A 792 -8.21 -15.28 -15.69
C ASN A 792 -7.92 -14.06 -14.79
N ALA A 793 -7.09 -14.25 -13.77
CA ALA A 793 -6.74 -13.24 -12.78
C ALA A 793 -6.22 -11.96 -13.47
N ILE A 794 -6.83 -10.82 -13.16
CA ILE A 794 -6.39 -9.53 -13.72
C ILE A 794 -5.17 -9.04 -12.96
N THR A 795 -4.06 -8.87 -13.69
CA THR A 795 -2.77 -8.47 -13.12
C THR A 795 -1.90 -7.72 -14.12
N THR A 796 -0.78 -7.18 -13.65
CA THR A 796 0.26 -6.55 -14.49
C THR A 796 1.48 -7.45 -14.52
N PHE A 797 1.94 -7.81 -15.71
CA PHE A 797 3.17 -8.59 -15.86
C PHE A 797 4.42 -7.74 -15.76
N THR A 798 5.43 -8.27 -15.14
CA THR A 798 6.79 -7.74 -15.24
C THR A 798 7.39 -8.04 -16.63
N LEU A 799 8.38 -7.26 -17.02
CA LEU A 799 9.09 -7.54 -18.27
C LEU A 799 9.76 -8.93 -18.28
N THR A 800 10.26 -9.37 -17.12
CA THR A 800 10.83 -10.73 -16.96
C THR A 800 9.80 -11.80 -17.26
N GLN A 801 8.63 -11.76 -16.63
CA GLN A 801 7.53 -12.71 -16.84
C GLN A 801 7.07 -12.74 -18.30
N VAL A 802 6.94 -11.56 -18.94
CA VAL A 802 6.59 -11.47 -20.36
C VAL A 802 7.62 -12.16 -21.26
N MET A 803 8.91 -11.95 -21.00
CA MET A 803 9.98 -12.57 -21.78
C MET A 803 10.05 -14.07 -21.54
N GLU A 804 9.86 -14.54 -20.32
CA GLU A 804 9.78 -15.94 -19.96
C GLU A 804 8.59 -16.62 -20.64
N ALA A 805 7.40 -16.01 -20.52
CA ALA A 805 6.20 -16.45 -21.22
C ALA A 805 6.36 -16.59 -22.75
N CYS A 806 7.19 -15.73 -23.34
CA CYS A 806 7.54 -15.84 -24.75
C CYS A 806 8.49 -17.00 -25.04
N TYR A 807 9.66 -17.04 -24.35
CA TYR A 807 10.73 -17.97 -24.68
C TYR A 807 10.53 -19.39 -24.15
N ASP A 808 9.80 -19.57 -23.05
CA ASP A 808 9.49 -20.91 -22.50
C ASP A 808 8.31 -21.59 -23.20
N SER A 809 7.61 -20.86 -24.07
CA SER A 809 6.44 -21.35 -24.78
C SER A 809 6.81 -22.27 -25.96
N THR A 810 6.03 -23.34 -26.13
CA THR A 810 6.09 -24.20 -27.32
C THR A 810 5.47 -23.55 -28.56
N SER A 811 4.74 -22.45 -28.40
CA SER A 811 4.11 -21.67 -29.49
C SER A 811 4.95 -20.49 -29.98
N TYR A 812 6.20 -20.37 -29.51
CA TYR A 812 7.13 -19.33 -29.97
C TYR A 812 7.26 -19.32 -31.51
N PRO A 813 7.32 -18.16 -32.20
CA PRO A 813 7.13 -16.79 -31.69
C PRO A 813 5.65 -16.32 -31.70
N ASN A 814 4.70 -17.21 -31.93
CA ASN A 814 3.31 -16.89 -32.22
C ASN A 814 2.46 -16.89 -30.93
N ASN A 815 2.89 -16.18 -29.91
CA ASN A 815 2.08 -15.90 -28.72
C ASN A 815 2.12 -14.40 -28.38
N GLN A 816 1.12 -13.92 -27.66
CA GLN A 816 0.93 -12.49 -27.35
C GLN A 816 2.10 -11.86 -26.58
N PHE A 817 2.84 -12.64 -25.80
CA PHE A 817 3.94 -12.15 -24.99
C PHE A 817 5.16 -11.79 -25.83
N CYS A 818 5.38 -12.48 -26.96
CA CYS A 818 6.49 -12.20 -27.87
C CYS A 818 6.35 -10.84 -28.57
N ASP A 819 5.13 -10.30 -28.67
CA ASP A 819 4.87 -9.00 -29.26
C ASP A 819 5.03 -7.84 -28.25
N ALA A 820 5.19 -8.14 -26.96
CA ALA A 820 5.21 -7.15 -25.90
C ALA A 820 6.60 -6.55 -25.62
N PHE A 821 7.67 -7.05 -26.23
CA PHE A 821 9.02 -6.51 -26.11
C PHE A 821 9.77 -6.54 -27.43
N ASN A 822 10.89 -5.82 -27.50
CA ASN A 822 11.70 -5.72 -28.71
C ASN A 822 13.17 -6.01 -28.41
N ARG A 823 13.89 -6.58 -29.40
CA ARG A 823 15.35 -6.68 -29.39
C ARG A 823 15.95 -5.85 -30.53
N ASP A 824 17.13 -5.31 -30.30
CA ASP A 824 17.91 -4.65 -31.36
C ASP A 824 18.71 -5.66 -32.20
N ALA A 825 19.41 -5.19 -33.21
CA ALA A 825 20.20 -6.03 -34.11
C ALA A 825 21.38 -6.78 -33.43
N SER A 826 21.73 -6.41 -32.19
CA SER A 826 22.73 -7.14 -31.39
C SER A 826 22.10 -8.16 -30.43
N GLY A 827 20.78 -8.28 -30.43
CA GLY A 827 20.01 -9.12 -29.54
C GLY A 827 19.73 -8.53 -28.17
N GLN A 828 20.24 -7.31 -27.89
CA GLN A 828 19.99 -6.62 -26.64
C GLN A 828 18.59 -5.99 -26.63
N LEU A 829 18.01 -5.82 -25.44
CA LEU A 829 16.85 -4.96 -25.27
C LEU A 829 17.28 -3.50 -25.53
N PRO A 830 16.58 -2.75 -26.40
CA PRO A 830 16.92 -1.36 -26.64
C PRO A 830 16.71 -0.51 -25.39
N LYS A 831 17.52 0.51 -25.21
CA LYS A 831 17.43 1.37 -24.01
C LYS A 831 16.10 2.13 -23.90
N THR A 832 15.41 2.34 -25.01
CA THR A 832 14.09 2.99 -25.10
C THR A 832 13.19 2.21 -26.03
N GLY A 833 11.91 2.09 -25.68
CA GLY A 833 10.95 1.27 -26.45
C GLY A 833 11.25 -0.23 -26.34
N ALA A 834 11.85 -0.64 -25.23
CA ALA A 834 12.20 -2.04 -24.99
C ALA A 834 10.97 -2.93 -24.84
N TYR A 835 9.90 -2.39 -24.24
CA TYR A 835 8.70 -3.15 -23.93
C TYR A 835 7.44 -2.26 -23.98
N ASN A 836 6.32 -2.93 -24.16
CA ASN A 836 4.99 -2.38 -23.98
C ASN A 836 4.15 -3.45 -23.26
N VAL A 837 4.14 -3.35 -21.93
CA VAL A 837 3.39 -4.26 -21.06
C VAL A 837 2.23 -3.51 -20.44
N GLY A 838 1.16 -4.21 -20.13
CA GLY A 838 -0.04 -3.61 -19.55
C GLY A 838 -0.75 -4.59 -18.65
N VAL A 839 -1.90 -4.18 -18.17
CA VAL A 839 -2.80 -5.04 -17.41
C VAL A 839 -3.36 -6.11 -18.33
N VAL A 840 -3.37 -7.35 -17.93
CA VAL A 840 -3.86 -8.50 -18.68
C VAL A 840 -4.61 -9.48 -17.78
N ASN A 841 -5.39 -10.39 -18.38
CA ASN A 841 -5.88 -11.55 -17.68
C ASN A 841 -4.78 -12.62 -17.63
N ALA A 842 -4.32 -12.97 -16.42
CA ALA A 842 -3.36 -14.02 -16.15
C ALA A 842 -4.00 -15.41 -16.23
N ALA A 843 -3.21 -16.48 -16.12
CA ALA A 843 -3.76 -17.83 -16.18
C ALA A 843 -4.59 -18.17 -14.95
N TYR A 844 -4.00 -18.25 -13.76
CA TYR A 844 -4.74 -18.61 -12.54
C TYR A 844 -3.99 -18.22 -11.26
N TYR A 845 -4.75 -18.26 -10.13
CA TYR A 845 -4.24 -18.18 -8.78
C TYR A 845 -4.96 -19.18 -7.89
N LEU A 846 -4.23 -20.08 -7.24
CA LEU A 846 -4.75 -21.14 -6.37
C LEU A 846 -4.31 -20.88 -4.94
N PHE A 847 -5.26 -20.85 -4.01
CA PHE A 847 -5.00 -20.47 -2.63
C PHE A 847 -5.84 -21.29 -1.66
N ASP A 848 -5.19 -21.98 -0.70
CA ASP A 848 -5.86 -22.76 0.34
C ASP A 848 -5.40 -22.33 1.72
N THR A 849 -6.33 -22.22 2.66
CA THR A 849 -6.04 -21.78 4.02
C THR A 849 -6.93 -22.41 5.07
N TYR A 850 -6.38 -22.48 6.30
CA TYR A 850 -7.12 -22.78 7.52
C TYR A 850 -7.13 -21.58 8.44
N ILE A 851 -8.27 -21.35 9.08
CA ILE A 851 -8.44 -20.38 10.16
C ILE A 851 -8.88 -21.16 11.41
N TYR A 852 -8.14 -21.00 12.49
CA TYR A 852 -8.48 -21.54 13.80
C TYR A 852 -8.78 -20.37 14.73
N GLU A 853 -9.93 -20.38 15.36
CA GLU A 853 -10.34 -19.36 16.31
C GLU A 853 -10.68 -19.99 17.65
N VAL A 854 -10.20 -19.38 18.74
CA VAL A 854 -10.55 -19.75 20.11
C VAL A 854 -10.86 -18.47 20.85
N SER A 855 -12.04 -18.35 21.42
CA SER A 855 -12.40 -17.27 22.32
C SER A 855 -12.92 -17.82 23.65
N TYR A 856 -12.66 -17.10 24.72
CA TYR A 856 -13.13 -17.44 26.06
C TYR A 856 -13.22 -16.20 26.92
N ASP A 857 -14.41 -15.93 27.42
CA ASP A 857 -14.68 -14.79 28.29
C ASP A 857 -15.37 -15.27 29.58
N LYS A 858 -14.82 -14.87 30.74
CA LYS A 858 -15.33 -15.29 32.04
C LYS A 858 -14.91 -14.40 33.18
N ASN A 859 -15.78 -14.28 34.19
CA ASN A 859 -15.38 -13.65 35.45
C ASN A 859 -14.39 -14.55 36.19
N LEU A 860 -13.23 -13.99 36.55
CA LEU A 860 -12.16 -14.73 37.25
C LEU A 860 -12.57 -15.20 38.66
N THR A 861 -13.46 -14.49 39.32
CA THR A 861 -13.99 -14.87 40.64
C THR A 861 -14.77 -16.16 40.53
N ASP A 862 -15.61 -16.29 39.52
CA ASP A 862 -16.40 -17.47 39.24
C ASP A 862 -15.51 -18.66 38.92
N LEU A 863 -14.52 -18.48 38.05
CA LEU A 863 -13.52 -19.49 37.71
C LEU A 863 -12.79 -20.04 38.95
N LEU A 864 -12.37 -19.18 39.86
CA LEU A 864 -11.73 -19.60 41.08
C LEU A 864 -12.73 -20.25 42.07
N GLY A 865 -13.98 -19.77 42.07
CA GLY A 865 -15.08 -20.39 42.86
C GLY A 865 -15.30 -21.85 42.48
N TYR A 866 -15.26 -22.19 41.18
CA TYR A 866 -15.31 -23.60 40.74
C TYR A 866 -14.10 -24.41 41.21
N ALA A 867 -12.94 -23.81 41.34
CA ALA A 867 -11.76 -24.47 41.93
C ALA A 867 -11.81 -24.56 43.43
N GLY A 868 -12.91 -24.09 44.07
CA GLY A 868 -13.08 -24.08 45.55
C GLY A 868 -12.27 -22.97 46.23
N ILE A 869 -11.85 -21.94 45.48
CA ILE A 869 -11.08 -20.79 45.99
C ILE A 869 -12.02 -19.59 46.06
N ASP A 870 -12.42 -19.24 47.28
CA ASP A 870 -13.17 -18.00 47.55
C ASP A 870 -12.24 -16.97 48.15
N LEU A 871 -11.98 -15.88 47.43
CA LEU A 871 -11.12 -14.79 47.87
C LEU A 871 -11.88 -13.67 48.57
N GLY A 872 -13.23 -13.70 48.54
CA GLY A 872 -14.08 -12.69 49.18
C GLY A 872 -14.08 -11.31 48.49
N TYR A 873 -13.54 -11.19 47.28
CA TYR A 873 -13.57 -9.97 46.45
C TYR A 873 -13.59 -10.32 44.97
N ASP A 874 -14.18 -9.47 44.18
CA ASP A 874 -14.25 -9.61 42.72
C ASP A 874 -12.88 -9.45 42.09
N LEU A 875 -12.58 -10.28 41.07
CA LEU A 875 -11.34 -10.28 40.29
C LEU A 875 -11.58 -9.75 38.86
N GLY A 876 -12.83 -9.47 38.53
CA GLY A 876 -13.21 -8.92 37.22
C GLY A 876 -13.33 -9.93 36.09
N GLU A 877 -13.66 -9.41 34.94
CA GLU A 877 -13.84 -10.17 33.71
C GLU A 877 -12.48 -10.38 33.01
N PHE A 878 -12.28 -11.59 32.53
CA PHE A 878 -11.12 -11.98 31.75
C PHE A 878 -11.55 -12.56 30.43
N GLY A 879 -10.95 -12.05 29.34
CA GLY A 879 -11.16 -12.53 27.99
C GLY A 879 -9.84 -12.96 27.36
N ILE A 880 -9.92 -14.00 26.54
CA ILE A 880 -8.87 -14.40 25.61
C ILE A 880 -9.48 -14.65 24.24
N SER A 881 -8.85 -14.11 23.20
CA SER A 881 -9.14 -14.42 21.80
C SER A 881 -7.84 -14.81 21.10
N HIS A 882 -7.86 -15.92 20.39
CA HIS A 882 -6.73 -16.41 19.62
C HIS A 882 -7.19 -16.79 18.23
N ILE A 883 -6.60 -16.15 17.22
CA ILE A 883 -6.81 -16.45 15.82
C ILE A 883 -5.50 -16.94 15.24
N TRP A 884 -5.48 -18.14 14.72
CA TRP A 884 -4.34 -18.70 14.00
C TRP A 884 -4.73 -18.93 12.54
N TYR A 885 -3.99 -18.27 11.66
CA TYR A 885 -4.09 -18.36 10.22
C TYR A 885 -2.95 -19.20 9.65
N ARG A 886 -3.29 -20.18 8.82
CA ARG A 886 -2.33 -21.08 8.18
C ARG A 886 -2.63 -21.22 6.71
N LYS A 887 -1.67 -20.85 5.87
CA LYS A 887 -1.69 -21.12 4.43
C LYS A 887 -1.20 -22.55 4.14
N ASP A 888 -1.89 -23.27 3.26
CA ASP A 888 -1.48 -24.58 2.78
C ASP A 888 -1.11 -24.59 1.31
N LYS A 889 -1.66 -23.65 0.50
CA LYS A 889 -1.34 -23.42 -0.90
C LYS A 889 -1.31 -21.94 -1.20
N ASP A 890 -0.38 -21.51 -2.05
CA ASP A 890 -0.27 -20.13 -2.54
C ASP A 890 0.48 -20.13 -3.88
N ILE A 891 -0.23 -20.54 -4.94
CA ILE A 891 0.35 -20.76 -6.27
C ILE A 891 -0.24 -19.75 -7.24
N PHE A 892 0.61 -18.94 -7.84
CA PHE A 892 0.29 -18.05 -8.93
C PHE A 892 0.90 -18.54 -10.23
N SER A 893 0.15 -18.47 -11.33
CA SER A 893 0.68 -18.68 -12.66
C SER A 893 0.26 -17.56 -13.59
N ALA A 894 1.22 -16.77 -14.05
CA ALA A 894 0.99 -15.71 -15.00
C ALA A 894 0.56 -16.22 -16.37
N THR A 895 1.09 -17.35 -16.81
CA THR A 895 1.01 -17.83 -18.19
C THR A 895 0.35 -19.19 -18.36
N GLY A 896 0.09 -19.91 -17.27
CA GLY A 896 -0.45 -21.26 -17.25
C GLY A 896 0.60 -22.37 -17.38
N PHE A 897 1.88 -22.04 -17.48
CA PHE A 897 3.00 -22.99 -17.50
C PHE A 897 4.21 -22.57 -16.64
N ASP A 898 4.06 -21.50 -15.88
CA ASP A 898 5.02 -20.97 -14.92
C ASP A 898 4.32 -20.90 -13.54
N GLU A 899 4.23 -22.01 -12.87
CA GLU A 899 3.73 -22.02 -11.48
C GLU A 899 4.79 -21.42 -10.56
N ASP A 900 4.40 -20.39 -9.80
CA ASP A 900 5.19 -19.79 -8.75
C ASP A 900 4.51 -20.10 -7.41
N ASP A 901 5.18 -20.90 -6.57
CA ASP A 901 4.72 -21.25 -5.23
C ASP A 901 5.39 -20.32 -4.21
N GLU A 902 4.72 -19.23 -3.88
CA GLU A 902 5.22 -18.25 -2.93
C GLU A 902 5.13 -18.68 -1.46
N LEU A 903 4.61 -19.89 -1.20
CA LEU A 903 4.32 -20.34 0.14
C LEU A 903 5.57 -20.67 0.96
N GLY A 904 5.72 -20.00 2.08
CA GLY A 904 6.77 -20.25 3.05
C GLY A 904 8.04 -19.43 2.83
N GLY A 905 8.06 -18.50 1.91
CA GLY A 905 9.02 -17.40 1.89
C GLY A 905 8.85 -16.48 3.11
N PHE A 906 9.89 -15.77 3.51
CA PHE A 906 9.81 -14.86 4.67
C PHE A 906 8.77 -13.73 4.46
N GLY A 907 8.57 -13.28 3.21
CA GLY A 907 7.54 -12.32 2.82
C GLY A 907 6.14 -12.88 2.98
N ASN A 908 5.98 -14.18 2.76
CA ASN A 908 4.72 -14.91 2.72
C ASN A 908 4.73 -16.15 3.66
N PRO A 909 4.79 -15.94 4.99
CA PRO A 909 4.93 -17.04 5.95
C PRO A 909 3.67 -17.91 5.98
N ARG A 910 3.90 -19.22 6.13
CA ARG A 910 2.83 -20.22 6.23
C ARG A 910 1.88 -19.99 7.41
N ASN A 911 2.37 -19.41 8.51
CA ASN A 911 1.60 -19.24 9.73
C ASN A 911 1.66 -17.81 10.24
N ARG A 912 0.51 -17.27 10.64
CA ARG A 912 0.39 -16.04 11.41
C ARG A 912 -0.61 -16.26 12.53
N ALA A 913 -0.47 -15.55 13.64
CA ALA A 913 -1.46 -15.61 14.71
C ALA A 913 -1.56 -14.27 15.46
N THR A 914 -2.75 -14.00 15.95
CA THR A 914 -3.02 -12.89 16.89
C THR A 914 -3.66 -13.48 18.13
N THR A 915 -3.08 -13.18 19.29
CA THR A 915 -3.65 -13.57 20.59
C THR A 915 -3.89 -12.32 21.41
N ARG A 916 -5.10 -12.15 21.89
CA ARG A 916 -5.54 -11.01 22.68
C ARG A 916 -5.96 -11.46 24.06
N PHE A 917 -5.49 -10.78 25.09
CA PHE A 917 -5.92 -10.94 26.47
C PHE A 917 -6.54 -9.63 26.93
N ASN A 918 -7.71 -9.71 27.50
CA ASN A 918 -8.41 -8.59 28.11
C ASN A 918 -8.65 -8.87 29.57
N TRP A 919 -8.57 -7.85 30.39
CA TRP A 919 -8.97 -7.92 31.79
C TRP A 919 -9.60 -6.61 32.23
N GLU A 920 -10.80 -6.73 32.79
CA GLU A 920 -11.57 -5.61 33.28
C GLU A 920 -11.93 -5.80 34.75
N LEU A 921 -11.58 -4.80 35.56
CA LEU A 921 -11.91 -4.75 36.97
C LEU A 921 -12.30 -3.33 37.39
N GLY A 922 -13.59 -3.12 37.59
CA GLY A 922 -14.15 -1.84 38.04
C GLY A 922 -13.78 -0.70 37.09
N LYS A 923 -12.83 0.15 37.48
CA LYS A 923 -12.40 1.32 36.68
C LYS A 923 -11.21 1.05 35.77
N VAL A 924 -10.74 -0.15 35.69
CA VAL A 924 -9.51 -0.52 34.95
C VAL A 924 -9.88 -1.53 33.88
N TYR A 925 -9.60 -1.19 32.63
CA TYR A 925 -9.52 -2.14 31.52
C TYR A 925 -8.06 -2.24 31.09
N SER A 926 -7.54 -3.44 30.92
CA SER A 926 -6.16 -3.67 30.45
C SER A 926 -6.14 -4.75 29.39
N TYR A 927 -5.17 -4.69 28.50
CA TYR A 927 -5.02 -5.68 27.44
C TYR A 927 -3.54 -5.98 27.15
N LEU A 928 -3.32 -7.17 26.59
CA LEU A 928 -2.06 -7.63 26.03
C LEU A 928 -2.35 -8.32 24.70
N ASP A 929 -1.80 -7.80 23.62
CA ASP A 929 -1.89 -8.37 22.29
C ASP A 929 -0.54 -8.97 21.89
N LEU A 930 -0.54 -10.20 21.42
CA LEU A 930 0.62 -10.90 20.88
C LEU A 930 0.39 -11.20 19.41
N PHE A 931 1.31 -10.75 18.58
CA PHE A 931 1.28 -10.97 17.13
C PHE A 931 2.42 -11.91 16.77
N TYR A 932 2.10 -13.05 16.17
CA TYR A 932 3.06 -14.02 15.69
C TYR A 932 3.14 -14.00 14.16
N ARG A 933 4.35 -13.92 13.64
CA ARG A 933 4.69 -14.14 12.25
C ARG A 933 5.59 -15.35 12.14
N GLY A 934 5.19 -16.35 11.34
CA GLY A 934 5.96 -17.57 11.11
C GLY A 934 7.28 -17.28 10.39
N GLY A 935 8.26 -18.13 10.62
CA GLY A 935 9.49 -18.14 9.86
C GLY A 935 9.30 -18.67 8.44
N GLY A 936 10.33 -18.50 7.62
CA GLY A 936 10.27 -18.92 6.23
C GLY A 936 11.64 -19.01 5.57
N MET A 937 11.65 -19.30 4.27
CA MET A 937 12.86 -19.26 3.46
C MET A 937 13.29 -17.82 3.19
N LEU A 938 14.58 -17.57 3.14
CA LEU A 938 15.14 -16.26 2.78
C LEU A 938 15.01 -16.01 1.26
N ASP A 939 15.13 -17.06 0.47
CA ASP A 939 15.05 -17.05 -0.99
C ASP A 939 14.56 -18.44 -1.43
N ASP A 940 13.42 -18.53 -2.08
CA ASP A 940 12.77 -19.76 -2.52
C ASP A 940 13.53 -20.44 -3.66
N ASP A 941 14.23 -19.67 -4.50
CA ASP A 941 15.12 -20.16 -5.57
C ASP A 941 16.47 -20.67 -5.06
N TRP A 942 16.72 -20.63 -3.77
CA TRP A 942 18.00 -20.99 -3.19
C TRP A 942 18.00 -22.38 -2.56
N ASP A 943 18.57 -23.37 -3.28
CA ASP A 943 18.94 -24.64 -2.64
C ASP A 943 20.24 -24.46 -1.82
N SER A 944 20.08 -24.35 -0.52
CA SER A 944 21.22 -24.17 0.41
C SER A 944 22.11 -25.41 0.54
N VAL A 945 21.71 -26.58 0.03
CA VAL A 945 22.50 -27.81 -0.01
C VAL A 945 23.39 -27.82 -1.25
N GLU A 946 22.85 -27.45 -2.40
CA GLU A 946 23.60 -27.39 -3.67
C GLU A 946 24.45 -26.12 -3.78
N GLN A 947 23.99 -25.01 -3.22
CA GLN A 947 24.64 -23.69 -3.27
C GLN A 947 24.86 -23.12 -1.86
N PRO A 948 25.60 -23.79 -0.96
CA PRO A 948 25.69 -23.40 0.45
C PRO A 948 26.36 -22.02 0.66
N SER A 949 27.09 -21.51 -0.33
CA SER A 949 27.78 -20.21 -0.27
C SER A 949 27.12 -19.11 -1.09
N ARG A 950 25.86 -19.28 -1.52
CA ARG A 950 25.17 -18.26 -2.32
C ARG A 950 24.96 -16.97 -1.54
N TYR A 951 24.59 -17.08 -0.27
CA TYR A 951 24.41 -15.94 0.62
C TYR A 951 25.37 -15.99 1.81
N LEU A 952 26.05 -14.89 2.04
CA LEU A 952 26.99 -14.70 3.15
C LEU A 952 26.42 -13.65 4.13
N ASP A 953 26.68 -13.89 5.43
CA ASP A 953 26.40 -12.92 6.48
C ASP A 953 27.36 -11.69 6.38
N ARG A 954 27.19 -10.71 7.27
CA ARG A 954 28.06 -9.53 7.34
C ARG A 954 29.53 -9.87 7.59
N ALA A 955 29.80 -10.99 8.23
CA ALA A 955 31.16 -11.47 8.51
C ALA A 955 31.76 -12.34 7.38
N GLY A 956 31.00 -12.62 6.32
CA GLY A 956 31.41 -13.45 5.19
C GLY A 956 31.23 -14.95 5.41
N ASN A 957 30.46 -15.39 6.40
CA ASN A 957 30.13 -16.81 6.59
C ASN A 957 28.87 -17.18 5.81
N ASN A 958 28.76 -18.47 5.46
CA ASN A 958 27.58 -18.97 4.78
C ASN A 958 26.32 -18.81 5.65
N MET A 959 25.29 -18.24 5.08
CA MET A 959 23.96 -18.15 5.70
C MET A 959 23.17 -19.43 5.50
N LYS A 960 22.10 -19.59 6.26
CA LYS A 960 21.08 -20.62 6.04
C LYS A 960 19.91 -19.99 5.27
N ASN A 961 19.29 -20.78 4.40
CA ASN A 961 18.04 -20.39 3.75
C ASN A 961 16.86 -20.53 4.73
N HIS A 962 16.93 -19.83 5.82
CA HIS A 962 15.88 -19.83 6.84
C HIS A 962 15.91 -18.57 7.69
N VAL A 963 14.73 -18.03 7.92
CA VAL A 963 14.46 -16.94 8.86
C VAL A 963 13.51 -17.46 9.92
N ASP A 964 13.86 -17.27 11.18
CA ASP A 964 13.02 -17.73 12.30
C ASP A 964 11.75 -16.87 12.41
N GLY A 965 10.66 -17.49 12.87
CA GLY A 965 9.43 -16.76 13.22
C GLY A 965 9.61 -15.92 14.48
N TYR A 966 8.80 -14.87 14.58
CA TYR A 966 8.92 -13.96 15.71
C TYR A 966 7.56 -13.53 16.29
N TYR A 967 7.62 -13.00 17.50
CA TYR A 967 6.51 -12.37 18.19
C TYR A 967 6.78 -10.88 18.40
N THR A 968 5.74 -10.06 18.23
CA THR A 968 5.68 -8.71 18.76
C THR A 968 4.54 -8.62 19.78
N ALA A 969 4.62 -7.67 20.69
CA ALA A 969 3.61 -7.49 21.72
C ALA A 969 3.20 -6.03 21.83
N SER A 970 1.93 -5.78 22.09
CA SER A 970 1.40 -4.48 22.50
C SER A 970 0.61 -4.64 23.77
N ALA A 971 0.74 -3.70 24.70
CA ALA A 971 -0.02 -3.70 25.93
C ALA A 971 -0.59 -2.31 26.20
N GLY A 972 -1.71 -2.27 26.90
CA GLY A 972 -2.29 -1.00 27.30
C GLY A 972 -3.21 -1.10 28.51
N ILE A 973 -3.55 0.07 29.00
CA ILE A 973 -4.45 0.26 30.13
C ILE A 973 -5.35 1.46 29.89
N VAL A 974 -6.63 1.30 30.17
CA VAL A 974 -7.62 2.35 30.21
C VAL A 974 -8.08 2.50 31.65
N TYR A 975 -8.02 3.71 32.18
CA TYR A 975 -8.45 4.03 33.52
C TYR A 975 -9.62 5.03 33.52
N ALA A 976 -10.79 4.60 33.96
CA ALA A 976 -11.96 5.46 34.13
C ALA A 976 -11.71 6.40 35.33
N PHE A 977 -11.11 7.57 35.05
CA PHE A 977 -10.83 8.59 36.06
C PHE A 977 -12.12 9.10 36.69
N SER A 978 -13.15 9.30 35.88
CA SER A 978 -14.53 9.59 36.29
C SER A 978 -15.49 8.92 35.32
N ASP A 979 -16.78 9.01 35.56
CA ASP A 979 -17.83 8.47 34.69
C ASP A 979 -17.78 9.07 33.27
N ASN A 980 -17.16 10.24 33.12
CA ASN A 980 -17.07 10.97 31.85
C ASN A 980 -15.65 11.05 31.28
N ILE A 981 -14.61 10.57 31.97
CA ILE A 981 -13.22 10.75 31.54
C ILE A 981 -12.46 9.46 31.67
N ASN A 982 -11.92 8.96 30.55
CA ASN A 982 -10.99 7.84 30.50
C ASN A 982 -9.58 8.33 30.17
N LEU A 983 -8.59 7.74 30.81
CA LEU A 983 -7.17 7.95 30.53
C LEU A 983 -6.60 6.68 29.92
N ASN A 984 -5.97 6.79 28.78
CA ASN A 984 -5.46 5.67 27.99
C ASN A 984 -3.93 5.72 27.93
N LEU A 985 -3.30 4.58 28.08
CA LEU A 985 -1.87 4.37 27.85
C LEU A 985 -1.68 3.09 27.03
N ARG A 986 -0.86 3.15 25.98
CA ARG A 986 -0.50 2.00 25.14
C ARG A 986 0.99 1.99 24.90
N ILE A 987 1.56 0.81 24.83
CA ILE A 987 2.94 0.57 24.39
C ILE A 987 2.89 -0.45 23.27
N THR A 988 3.31 -0.06 22.07
CA THR A 988 3.47 -0.96 20.93
C THR A 988 4.94 -1.38 20.83
N ASN A 989 5.21 -2.58 20.34
CA ASN A 989 6.52 -3.23 20.42
C ASN A 989 7.05 -3.21 21.86
N LEU A 990 6.24 -3.77 22.78
CA LEU A 990 6.44 -3.72 24.23
C LEU A 990 7.87 -4.12 24.67
N PHE A 991 8.48 -5.05 23.96
CA PHE A 991 9.82 -5.56 24.28
C PHE A 991 10.94 -4.88 23.49
N ASP A 992 10.63 -3.79 22.78
CA ASP A 992 11.56 -3.05 21.91
C ASP A 992 12.35 -4.00 20.99
N ARG A 993 11.62 -4.92 20.36
CA ARG A 993 12.22 -5.93 19.48
C ARG A 993 12.85 -5.26 18.28
N SER A 994 14.03 -5.72 17.92
CA SER A 994 14.76 -5.43 16.69
C SER A 994 15.27 -6.74 16.06
N PRO A 995 15.77 -6.77 14.80
CA PRO A 995 16.35 -7.96 14.21
C PRO A 995 17.49 -8.52 15.05
N GLU A 996 17.42 -9.80 15.44
CA GLU A 996 18.37 -10.43 16.38
C GLU A 996 19.59 -11.02 15.68
N ASN A 997 19.46 -11.32 14.37
CA ASN A 997 20.51 -11.95 13.57
C ASN A 997 20.49 -11.46 12.13
N ASP A 998 21.50 -11.85 11.35
CA ASP A 998 21.68 -11.39 9.97
C ASP A 998 20.57 -11.90 9.02
N SER A 999 19.97 -13.06 9.29
CA SER A 999 18.84 -13.55 8.50
C SER A 999 17.59 -12.71 8.71
N GLU A 1000 17.29 -12.36 9.97
CA GLU A 1000 16.19 -11.45 10.28
C GLU A 1000 16.44 -10.04 9.74
N LEU A 1001 17.69 -9.56 9.85
CA LEU A 1001 18.06 -8.25 9.31
C LEU A 1001 17.90 -8.19 7.79
N ALA A 1002 18.21 -9.26 7.08
CA ALA A 1002 18.04 -9.36 5.65
C ALA A 1002 16.55 -9.43 5.25
N ALA A 1003 15.75 -10.17 6.02
CA ALA A 1003 14.34 -10.40 5.75
C ALA A 1003 13.44 -9.22 6.18
N TYR A 1004 13.74 -8.63 7.34
CA TYR A 1004 12.88 -7.64 7.98
C TYR A 1004 13.64 -6.34 8.33
N PRO A 1005 14.30 -5.70 7.38
CA PRO A 1005 15.16 -4.56 7.69
C PRO A 1005 14.42 -3.36 8.26
N SER A 1006 13.14 -3.20 7.97
CA SER A 1006 12.29 -2.08 8.43
C SER A 1006 11.06 -2.50 9.27
N ALA A 1007 10.99 -3.78 9.72
CA ALA A 1007 9.79 -4.28 10.40
C ALA A 1007 9.65 -3.80 11.86
N PHE A 1008 10.72 -3.29 12.47
CA PHE A 1008 10.76 -2.97 13.89
C PHE A 1008 11.21 -1.52 14.11
N PRO A 1009 10.29 -0.55 14.03
CA PRO A 1009 10.62 0.88 14.17
C PRO A 1009 11.06 1.29 15.58
N GLY A 1010 11.09 0.36 16.51
CA GLY A 1010 11.31 0.61 17.93
C GLY A 1010 10.00 0.64 18.71
N GLN A 1011 10.13 0.92 20.02
CA GLN A 1011 8.98 1.03 20.90
C GLN A 1011 8.22 2.33 20.61
N THR A 1012 6.89 2.24 20.54
CA THR A 1012 5.99 3.41 20.49
C THR A 1012 5.21 3.50 21.79
N ILE A 1013 5.25 4.66 22.44
CA ILE A 1013 4.46 4.95 23.62
C ILE A 1013 3.37 5.93 23.26
N SER A 1014 2.13 5.54 23.51
CA SER A 1014 0.94 6.33 23.24
C SER A 1014 0.22 6.65 24.55
N GLY A 1015 -0.20 7.90 24.71
CA GLY A 1015 -1.02 8.33 25.82
C GLY A 1015 -2.16 9.22 25.33
N GLY A 1016 -3.31 9.11 25.95
CA GLY A 1016 -4.47 9.87 25.53
C GLY A 1016 -5.53 9.99 26.61
N PHE A 1017 -6.57 10.73 26.29
CA PHE A 1017 -7.76 10.79 27.13
C PHE A 1017 -9.01 10.83 26.24
N GLN A 1018 -10.09 10.33 26.80
CA GLN A 1018 -11.41 10.36 26.21
C GLN A 1018 -12.39 11.06 27.17
N ILE A 1019 -13.25 11.89 26.61
CA ILE A 1019 -14.31 12.61 27.33
C ILE A 1019 -15.65 12.22 26.70
N ASN A 1020 -16.61 11.82 27.53
CA ASN A 1020 -17.96 11.44 27.10
C ASN A 1020 -18.98 12.21 27.93
N PHE A 1021 -19.95 12.87 27.30
CA PHE A 1021 -21.05 13.61 27.97
C PHE A 1021 -22.37 13.30 27.32
#